data_e3435d44c5260ca6f734ee7eb62e2cad
#
_entry.id   e3435d44c5260ca6f734ee7eb62e2cad
#
_cell.length_a   1.000
_cell.length_b   1.000
_cell.length_c   1.000
_cell.angle_alpha   90.00
_cell.angle_beta   90.00
_cell.angle_gamma   90.00
#
_symmetry.space_group_name_H-M   'P 1'
#
loop_
_entity.id
_entity.type
_entity.pdbx_description
1 polymer ?
#
loop_
_entity_poly.entity_id
_entity_poly.type
_entity_poly.pdbx_seq_one_letter_code
_entity_poly.pdbx_strand_id
1 'polypeptide(L)'
;MNILFVNYGDFTTNSLNHIGGFANALCALGHACIVAVPSGKDTVSALSGPAFIPALYNDLLEHPSPFPDGRGADLIHAWTPREFVRKFVVSYQRVAGPGAHLLIHLEDNEEFLVSGFAQRPIGELRSLGFAELDSVLSDRLPHPVRHRTFLRLADSVTVIVERLKEFVPAGVPWSVLKPGVDPVYLLPRKADPKIRGEFGLAPHEKLIVFTGSNTFANEPEMLDLYRAVRLLNQREIPTRLVRTGFNRPQFLESLTDDVKAYVLDLGFIEKARLPGLLAEADVLVQPGRPGPFNDYRLPSKLPEFLASARPVVLPPTNIALEMRDGVEALFLSSGTPEDIAQACTRVFREPGLAERLGKNGAAFARRHFDLAANTAGLLTTYEQVLSRPIRTRWSQITGGAGSDLTIAARDLADALHPAKAGGARQEDLSALAEDLADLVQSEDGRASAAIAARDAVRLGLEEKANHLLLQRDLTKQHAENLEKRLEAQEEQMRLHETLTKQHVQNLEDRAHQLELQRDLLKQHAQNLEEKVDHLDRQMKLQKKLTDKHIQNLEAQIAAMERIARAERDEAAQRAAAADAAAAEASAEHARLVARMLEMDAELNAREARLKSIIQSRSYKLSAPLRDIERFLGRKGPKEAPGPPSTSAAPPGPTPVVS
;
A
#
# COMPACT_ATOMS: atom_id res chain seq x y z
N MET A 1 -13.33 -9.30 26.06
CA MET A 1 -13.90 -8.31 25.14
C MET A 1 -13.92 -8.86 23.74
N ASN A 2 -14.93 -8.51 22.96
CA ASN A 2 -15.04 -8.78 21.54
C ASN A 2 -14.53 -7.57 20.75
N ILE A 3 -13.40 -7.70 20.10
CA ILE A 3 -12.72 -6.59 19.43
C ILE A 3 -12.73 -6.83 17.93
N LEU A 4 -13.31 -5.90 17.18
CA LEU A 4 -13.35 -5.91 15.72
C LEU A 4 -12.34 -4.90 15.18
N PHE A 5 -11.23 -5.38 14.62
CA PHE A 5 -10.32 -4.56 13.83
C PHE A 5 -10.83 -4.49 12.39
N VAL A 6 -10.79 -3.29 11.81
CA VAL A 6 -11.27 -3.04 10.44
C VAL A 6 -10.15 -2.45 9.63
N ASN A 7 -9.68 -3.16 8.60
CA ASN A 7 -8.60 -2.74 7.72
C ASN A 7 -9.12 -2.38 6.32
N TYR A 8 -8.55 -1.35 5.70
CA TYR A 8 -8.96 -0.84 4.39
C TYR A 8 -8.55 -1.73 3.18
N GLY A 9 -7.70 -2.71 3.38
CA GLY A 9 -7.22 -3.62 2.33
C GLY A 9 -7.15 -5.06 2.83
N ASP A 10 -6.57 -5.94 2.06
CA ASP A 10 -6.37 -7.35 2.40
C ASP A 10 -5.25 -7.56 3.46
N PHE A 11 -4.93 -8.81 3.78
CA PHE A 11 -3.93 -9.15 4.80
C PHE A 11 -2.48 -8.92 4.36
N THR A 12 -2.23 -8.42 3.15
CA THR A 12 -0.87 -8.07 2.67
C THR A 12 -0.53 -6.60 2.87
N THR A 13 -1.47 -5.76 3.33
CA THR A 13 -1.20 -4.34 3.59
C THR A 13 -0.25 -4.13 4.76
N ASN A 14 0.53 -3.04 4.73
CA ASN A 14 1.48 -2.73 5.81
C ASN A 14 0.79 -2.57 7.17
N SER A 15 -0.40 -1.99 7.20
CA SER A 15 -1.22 -1.82 8.41
C SER A 15 -1.51 -3.14 9.11
N LEU A 16 -1.63 -4.24 8.35
CA LEU A 16 -1.86 -5.57 8.93
C LEU A 16 -0.70 -6.10 9.77
N ASN A 17 0.54 -5.64 9.54
CA ASN A 17 1.65 -5.97 10.44
C ASN A 17 1.40 -5.40 11.85
N HIS A 18 0.83 -4.20 11.93
CA HIS A 18 0.47 -3.56 13.19
C HIS A 18 -0.79 -4.20 13.81
N ILE A 19 -1.87 -4.28 13.04
CA ILE A 19 -3.13 -4.88 13.46
C ILE A 19 -2.92 -6.32 13.95
N GLY A 20 -2.23 -7.14 13.14
CA GLY A 20 -1.97 -8.55 13.45
C GLY A 20 -1.16 -8.73 14.74
N GLY A 21 -0.18 -7.87 14.98
CA GLY A 21 0.58 -7.85 16.21
C GLY A 21 -0.32 -7.61 17.42
N PHE A 22 -1.11 -6.54 17.40
CA PHE A 22 -2.04 -6.21 18.48
C PHE A 22 -3.14 -7.26 18.65
N ALA A 23 -3.75 -7.71 17.55
CA ALA A 23 -4.82 -8.71 17.61
C ALA A 23 -4.33 -10.03 18.23
N ASN A 24 -3.14 -10.51 17.82
CA ASN A 24 -2.54 -11.72 18.40
C ASN A 24 -2.22 -11.54 19.89
N ALA A 25 -1.64 -10.38 20.25
CA ALA A 25 -1.31 -10.11 21.66
C ALA A 25 -2.56 -10.01 22.53
N LEU A 26 -3.63 -9.39 22.04
CA LEU A 26 -4.92 -9.31 22.73
C LEU A 26 -5.59 -10.68 22.84
N CYS A 27 -5.49 -11.53 21.80
CA CYS A 27 -5.97 -12.92 21.88
C CYS A 27 -5.21 -13.69 22.95
N ALA A 28 -3.89 -13.52 23.08
CA ALA A 28 -3.07 -14.14 24.13
C ALA A 28 -3.46 -13.66 25.54
N LEU A 29 -4.06 -12.46 25.66
CA LEU A 29 -4.60 -11.92 26.90
C LEU A 29 -6.07 -12.37 27.16
N GLY A 30 -6.62 -13.28 26.32
CA GLY A 30 -7.97 -13.85 26.51
C GLY A 30 -9.10 -12.99 25.90
N HIS A 31 -8.79 -12.06 25.00
CA HIS A 31 -9.81 -11.31 24.26
C HIS A 31 -10.15 -12.01 22.93
N ALA A 32 -11.37 -11.89 22.47
CA ALA A 32 -11.77 -12.38 21.15
C ALA A 32 -11.54 -11.27 20.12
N CYS A 33 -10.66 -11.52 19.14
CA CYS A 33 -10.35 -10.55 18.10
C CYS A 33 -10.78 -11.07 16.72
N ILE A 34 -11.44 -10.22 15.96
CA ILE A 34 -11.72 -10.43 14.53
C ILE A 34 -11.00 -9.33 13.77
N VAL A 35 -10.35 -9.69 12.66
CA VAL A 35 -9.76 -8.73 11.73
C VAL A 35 -10.53 -8.81 10.42
N ALA A 36 -11.24 -7.72 10.12
CA ALA A 36 -12.08 -7.58 8.96
C ALA A 36 -11.32 -6.92 7.80
N VAL A 37 -11.50 -7.47 6.61
CA VAL A 37 -10.91 -6.96 5.35
C VAL A 37 -12.00 -6.88 4.27
N PRO A 38 -11.87 -5.95 3.28
CA PRO A 38 -12.87 -5.83 2.22
C PRO A 38 -12.84 -7.00 1.24
N SER A 39 -11.67 -7.62 1.04
CA SER A 39 -11.46 -8.73 0.09
C SER A 39 -10.18 -9.51 0.44
N GLY A 40 -9.92 -10.62 -0.26
CA GLY A 40 -8.66 -11.35 -0.14
C GLY A 40 -8.46 -12.00 1.24
N LYS A 41 -9.48 -12.63 1.81
CA LYS A 41 -9.41 -13.31 3.11
C LYS A 41 -8.33 -14.41 3.15
N ASP A 42 -8.08 -15.05 2.03
CA ASP A 42 -7.07 -16.10 1.84
C ASP A 42 -5.64 -15.57 2.00
N THR A 43 -5.42 -14.27 1.76
CA THR A 43 -4.12 -13.62 1.95
C THR A 43 -3.66 -13.60 3.42
N VAL A 44 -4.52 -13.98 4.36
CA VAL A 44 -4.15 -14.18 5.77
C VAL A 44 -3.02 -15.20 5.92
N SER A 45 -2.86 -16.13 4.99
CA SER A 45 -1.76 -17.10 4.92
C SER A 45 -0.37 -16.44 4.84
N ALA A 46 -0.29 -15.16 4.44
CA ALA A 46 0.96 -14.39 4.46
C ALA A 46 1.39 -13.97 5.88
N LEU A 47 0.49 -14.08 6.87
CA LEU A 47 0.79 -13.79 8.27
C LEU A 47 1.22 -15.05 9.01
N SER A 48 2.22 -14.93 9.87
CA SER A 48 2.70 -16.03 10.68
C SER A 48 1.77 -16.26 11.88
N GLY A 49 0.99 -17.35 11.83
CA GLY A 49 0.21 -17.85 12.96
C GLY A 49 -0.82 -16.85 13.53
N PRO A 50 -1.81 -16.41 12.74
CA PRO A 50 -2.84 -15.52 13.25
C PRO A 50 -3.67 -16.23 14.35
N ALA A 51 -3.75 -15.64 15.53
CA ALA A 51 -4.59 -16.07 16.63
C ALA A 51 -6.00 -15.47 16.56
N PHE A 52 -6.17 -14.40 15.78
CA PHE A 52 -7.45 -13.75 15.55
C PHE A 52 -8.24 -14.46 14.43
N ILE A 53 -9.53 -14.18 14.36
CA ILE A 53 -10.43 -14.69 13.32
C ILE A 53 -10.38 -13.74 12.11
N PRO A 54 -9.93 -14.17 10.91
CA PRO A 54 -10.01 -13.37 9.70
C PRO A 54 -11.45 -13.39 9.15
N ALA A 55 -11.97 -12.23 8.75
CA ALA A 55 -13.32 -12.11 8.20
C ALA A 55 -13.36 -11.17 6.98
N LEU A 56 -14.30 -11.39 6.08
CA LEU A 56 -14.67 -10.43 5.06
C LEU A 56 -15.70 -9.45 5.63
N TYR A 57 -15.72 -8.22 5.13
CA TYR A 57 -16.74 -7.24 5.46
C TYR A 57 -18.15 -7.79 5.24
N ASN A 58 -18.37 -8.42 4.09
CA ASN A 58 -19.70 -8.96 3.76
C ASN A 58 -20.13 -10.10 4.70
N ASP A 59 -19.21 -10.99 5.08
CA ASP A 59 -19.51 -12.07 6.03
C ASP A 59 -20.04 -11.48 7.35
N LEU A 60 -19.45 -10.38 7.80
CA LEU A 60 -19.84 -9.70 9.06
C LEU A 60 -21.15 -8.90 8.94
N LEU A 61 -21.48 -8.41 7.75
CA LEU A 61 -22.77 -7.76 7.51
C LEU A 61 -23.91 -8.78 7.45
N GLU A 62 -23.65 -9.98 6.93
CA GLU A 62 -24.61 -11.09 6.93
C GLU A 62 -24.76 -11.74 8.32
N HIS A 63 -23.66 -11.79 9.08
CA HIS A 63 -23.61 -12.39 10.41
C HIS A 63 -22.97 -11.42 11.43
N PRO A 64 -23.73 -10.44 11.93
CA PRO A 64 -23.18 -9.35 12.74
C PRO A 64 -22.77 -9.74 14.17
N SER A 65 -23.08 -10.96 14.61
CA SER A 65 -22.68 -11.51 15.91
C SER A 65 -21.67 -12.65 15.74
N PRO A 66 -20.46 -12.39 15.18
CA PRO A 66 -19.54 -13.41 14.70
C PRO A 66 -18.58 -13.94 15.78
N PHE A 67 -18.65 -13.42 17.00
CA PHE A 67 -17.73 -13.80 18.06
C PHE A 67 -18.12 -15.13 18.72
N PRO A 68 -17.16 -15.85 19.33
CA PRO A 68 -17.40 -17.17 19.92
C PRO A 68 -18.50 -17.22 20.99
N ASP A 69 -18.77 -16.09 21.64
CA ASP A 69 -19.86 -15.95 22.64
C ASP A 69 -21.22 -15.66 22.02
N GLY A 70 -21.33 -15.62 20.69
CA GLY A 70 -22.56 -15.34 19.97
C GLY A 70 -23.01 -13.87 20.00
N ARG A 71 -22.15 -12.96 20.49
CA ARG A 71 -22.44 -11.51 20.52
C ARG A 71 -21.74 -10.77 19.37
N GLY A 72 -22.09 -9.51 19.16
CA GLY A 72 -21.37 -8.57 18.33
C GLY A 72 -20.11 -8.04 19.00
N ALA A 73 -19.45 -7.07 18.35
CA ALA A 73 -18.28 -6.39 18.90
C ALA A 73 -18.66 -5.54 20.12
N ASP A 74 -17.83 -5.58 21.16
CA ASP A 74 -17.86 -4.60 22.25
C ASP A 74 -17.17 -3.29 21.78
N LEU A 75 -16.18 -3.44 20.87
CA LEU A 75 -15.34 -2.36 20.39
C LEU A 75 -14.94 -2.60 18.92
N ILE A 76 -15.07 -1.55 18.12
CA ILE A 76 -14.58 -1.49 16.73
C ILE A 76 -13.33 -0.60 16.71
N HIS A 77 -12.22 -1.11 16.25
CA HIS A 77 -11.00 -0.33 16.01
C HIS A 77 -10.76 -0.24 14.50
N ALA A 78 -11.23 0.85 13.92
CA ALA A 78 -11.12 1.15 12.51
C ALA A 78 -9.69 1.63 12.18
N TRP A 79 -9.04 0.96 11.22
CA TRP A 79 -7.67 1.30 10.85
C TRP A 79 -7.67 2.17 9.59
N THR A 80 -7.43 3.44 9.80
CA THR A 80 -7.57 4.60 8.92
C THR A 80 -9.02 5.01 8.62
N PRO A 81 -9.28 6.31 8.42
CA PRO A 81 -10.64 6.80 8.11
C PRO A 81 -10.94 6.76 6.61
N ARG A 82 -10.50 5.68 5.92
CA ARG A 82 -10.73 5.50 4.49
C ARG A 82 -12.16 5.09 4.21
N GLU A 83 -12.64 5.36 3.01
CA GLU A 83 -14.05 5.24 2.67
C GLU A 83 -14.57 3.79 2.77
N PHE A 84 -13.78 2.79 2.38
CA PHE A 84 -14.11 1.38 2.63
C PHE A 84 -14.35 1.08 4.12
N VAL A 85 -13.46 1.59 4.97
CA VAL A 85 -13.56 1.39 6.43
C VAL A 85 -14.78 2.10 6.97
N ARG A 86 -14.98 3.37 6.59
CA ARG A 86 -16.14 4.15 7.02
C ARG A 86 -17.45 3.49 6.60
N LYS A 87 -17.61 3.13 5.34
CA LYS A 87 -18.81 2.47 4.81
C LYS A 87 -19.10 1.17 5.55
N PHE A 88 -18.07 0.35 5.74
CA PHE A 88 -18.23 -0.90 6.48
C PHE A 88 -18.64 -0.66 7.93
N VAL A 89 -17.95 0.21 8.66
CA VAL A 89 -18.24 0.48 10.09
C VAL A 89 -19.67 0.97 10.25
N VAL A 90 -20.10 1.92 9.42
CA VAL A 90 -21.49 2.43 9.43
C VAL A 90 -22.48 1.30 9.14
N SER A 91 -22.24 0.48 8.13
CA SER A 91 -23.12 -0.63 7.79
C SER A 91 -23.15 -1.70 8.89
N TYR A 92 -22.00 -2.03 9.48
CA TYR A 92 -21.92 -2.99 10.57
C TYR A 92 -22.67 -2.52 11.81
N GLN A 93 -22.52 -1.25 12.21
CA GLN A 93 -23.28 -0.69 13.34
C GLN A 93 -24.79 -0.66 13.10
N ARG A 94 -25.23 -0.53 11.84
CA ARG A 94 -26.65 -0.62 11.49
C ARG A 94 -27.22 -2.04 11.70
N VAL A 95 -26.47 -3.07 11.33
CA VAL A 95 -26.94 -4.47 11.41
C VAL A 95 -26.66 -5.12 12.77
N ALA A 96 -25.54 -4.80 13.40
CA ALA A 96 -25.16 -5.32 14.73
C ALA A 96 -25.84 -4.58 15.89
N GLY A 97 -26.38 -3.39 15.62
CA GLY A 97 -26.93 -2.49 16.64
C GLY A 97 -25.85 -1.58 17.27
N PRO A 98 -26.30 -0.57 18.02
CA PRO A 98 -25.45 0.54 18.48
C PRO A 98 -24.61 0.22 19.74
N GLY A 99 -24.31 -1.05 19.99
CA GLY A 99 -23.66 -1.48 21.24
C GLY A 99 -22.12 -1.41 21.24
N ALA A 100 -21.47 -1.15 20.10
CA ALA A 100 -20.02 -1.16 20.00
C ALA A 100 -19.42 0.26 20.05
N HIS A 101 -18.39 0.45 20.89
CA HIS A 101 -17.57 1.64 20.86
C HIS A 101 -16.72 1.71 19.60
N LEU A 102 -16.48 2.91 19.09
CA LEU A 102 -15.67 3.15 17.89
C LEU A 102 -14.36 3.85 18.23
N LEU A 103 -13.26 3.20 17.91
CA LEU A 103 -11.94 3.84 17.83
C LEU A 103 -11.49 3.91 16.38
N ILE A 104 -10.78 4.98 16.03
CA ILE A 104 -10.19 5.13 14.70
C ILE A 104 -8.69 5.38 14.85
N HIS A 105 -7.88 4.62 14.10
CA HIS A 105 -6.42 4.78 14.08
C HIS A 105 -5.97 5.63 12.89
N LEU A 106 -5.05 6.56 13.11
CA LEU A 106 -4.42 7.35 12.06
C LEU A 106 -2.94 6.95 11.90
N GLU A 107 -2.55 6.59 10.67
CA GLU A 107 -1.18 6.19 10.33
C GLU A 107 -0.44 7.21 9.46
N ASP A 108 -1.18 7.98 8.66
CA ASP A 108 -0.64 8.89 7.65
C ASP A 108 -1.40 10.22 7.63
N ASN A 109 -0.82 11.22 6.97
CA ASN A 109 -1.56 12.40 6.52
C ASN A 109 -2.46 12.00 5.34
N GLU A 110 -3.66 11.54 5.64
CA GLU A 110 -4.63 11.07 4.65
C GLU A 110 -5.03 12.18 3.67
N GLU A 111 -5.04 13.44 4.08
CA GLU A 111 -5.33 14.58 3.20
C GLU A 111 -4.23 14.78 2.15
N PHE A 112 -2.97 14.57 2.53
CA PHE A 112 -1.84 14.58 1.60
C PHE A 112 -1.93 13.43 0.58
N LEU A 113 -2.27 12.25 1.05
CA LEU A 113 -2.41 11.07 0.18
C LEU A 113 -3.51 11.27 -0.86
N VAL A 114 -4.68 11.78 -0.45
CA VAL A 114 -5.78 12.07 -1.38
C VAL A 114 -5.39 13.14 -2.39
N SER A 115 -4.74 14.23 -1.94
CA SER A 115 -4.28 15.30 -2.83
C SER A 115 -3.27 14.79 -3.86
N GLY A 116 -2.34 13.96 -3.42
CA GLY A 116 -1.33 13.35 -4.31
C GLY A 116 -1.95 12.37 -5.30
N PHE A 117 -2.95 11.60 -4.88
CA PHE A 117 -3.68 10.69 -5.75
C PHE A 117 -4.51 11.44 -6.80
N ALA A 118 -5.30 12.41 -6.37
CA ALA A 118 -6.17 13.18 -7.23
C ALA A 118 -5.42 14.21 -8.09
N GLN A 119 -4.12 14.44 -7.82
CA GLN A 119 -3.31 15.51 -8.42
C GLN A 119 -3.98 16.90 -8.29
N ARG A 120 -4.70 17.11 -7.18
CA ARG A 120 -5.40 18.36 -6.85
C ARG A 120 -5.21 18.71 -5.38
N PRO A 121 -5.09 19.99 -5.02
CA PRO A 121 -5.06 20.43 -3.62
C PRO A 121 -6.32 20.01 -2.86
N ILE A 122 -6.17 19.67 -1.58
CA ILE A 122 -7.29 19.24 -0.74
C ILE A 122 -8.42 20.28 -0.66
N GLY A 123 -8.08 21.58 -0.70
CA GLY A 123 -9.06 22.67 -0.70
C GLY A 123 -9.95 22.66 -1.94
N GLU A 124 -9.37 22.39 -3.12
CA GLU A 124 -10.14 22.23 -4.36
C GLU A 124 -11.04 20.99 -4.31
N LEU A 125 -10.50 19.87 -3.83
CA LEU A 125 -11.28 18.64 -3.70
C LEU A 125 -12.50 18.86 -2.80
N ARG A 126 -12.35 19.58 -1.69
CA ARG A 126 -13.47 19.89 -0.78
C ARG A 126 -14.52 20.82 -1.38
N SER A 127 -14.19 21.57 -2.41
CA SER A 127 -15.16 22.44 -3.11
C SER A 127 -16.00 21.71 -4.16
N LEU A 128 -15.63 20.46 -4.49
CA LEU A 128 -16.39 19.63 -5.42
C LEU A 128 -17.65 19.06 -4.75
N GLY A 129 -18.67 18.81 -5.56
CA GLY A 129 -19.87 18.10 -5.09
C GLY A 129 -19.56 16.63 -4.75
N PHE A 130 -20.32 16.06 -3.82
CA PHE A 130 -20.10 14.67 -3.38
C PHE A 130 -20.15 13.67 -4.53
N ALA A 131 -21.11 13.80 -5.45
CA ALA A 131 -21.23 12.90 -6.61
C ALA A 131 -19.97 12.97 -7.51
N GLU A 132 -19.38 14.14 -7.66
CA GLU A 132 -18.13 14.31 -8.41
C GLU A 132 -16.95 13.68 -7.66
N LEU A 133 -16.84 13.90 -6.35
CA LEU A 133 -15.82 13.28 -5.50
C LEU A 133 -15.92 11.76 -5.54
N ASP A 134 -17.11 11.20 -5.38
CA ASP A 134 -17.37 9.76 -5.41
C ASP A 134 -17.03 9.14 -6.79
N SER A 135 -17.12 9.93 -7.87
CA SER A 135 -16.73 9.46 -9.22
C SER A 135 -15.21 9.49 -9.48
N VAL A 136 -14.48 10.37 -8.79
CA VAL A 136 -13.05 10.59 -9.02
C VAL A 136 -12.19 9.81 -8.02
N LEU A 137 -12.67 9.61 -6.79
CA LEU A 137 -11.90 9.03 -5.72
C LEU A 137 -12.26 7.55 -5.50
N SER A 138 -11.23 6.75 -5.30
CA SER A 138 -11.39 5.35 -4.89
C SER A 138 -11.76 5.27 -3.41
N ASP A 139 -12.63 4.35 -3.05
CA ASP A 139 -12.96 4.00 -1.66
C ASP A 139 -11.75 3.53 -0.82
N ARG A 140 -10.63 3.24 -1.45
CA ARG A 140 -9.35 2.96 -0.77
C ARG A 140 -8.72 4.20 -0.14
N LEU A 141 -9.22 5.38 -0.48
CA LEU A 141 -8.77 6.66 0.05
C LEU A 141 -9.83 7.24 1.00
N PRO A 142 -9.46 8.15 1.89
CA PRO A 142 -10.44 8.88 2.66
C PRO A 142 -11.19 9.85 1.75
N HIS A 143 -12.48 10.00 1.96
CA HIS A 143 -13.24 11.05 1.31
C HIS A 143 -12.87 12.42 1.92
N PRO A 144 -12.55 13.46 1.14
CA PRO A 144 -12.02 14.75 1.62
C PRO A 144 -12.86 15.44 2.70
N VAL A 145 -14.15 15.17 2.75
CA VAL A 145 -15.11 15.74 3.72
C VAL A 145 -15.55 14.68 4.75
N ARG A 146 -16.10 13.55 4.29
CA ARG A 146 -16.70 12.51 5.16
C ARG A 146 -15.73 11.90 6.17
N HIS A 147 -14.41 11.82 5.88
CA HIS A 147 -13.46 11.29 6.84
C HIS A 147 -13.41 12.08 8.15
N ARG A 148 -13.62 13.39 8.09
CA ARG A 148 -13.65 14.27 9.27
C ARG A 148 -14.87 14.02 10.12
N THR A 149 -16.03 13.87 9.48
CA THR A 149 -17.26 13.50 10.18
C THR A 149 -17.10 12.13 10.84
N PHE A 150 -16.50 11.17 10.12
CA PHE A 150 -16.24 9.84 10.67
C PHE A 150 -15.31 9.90 11.89
N LEU A 151 -14.25 10.71 11.87
CA LEU A 151 -13.40 10.93 13.05
C LEU A 151 -14.16 11.55 14.23
N ARG A 152 -15.14 12.41 13.98
CA ARG A 152 -15.99 13.01 15.05
C ARG A 152 -16.88 11.99 15.74
N LEU A 153 -17.25 10.92 15.05
CA LEU A 153 -18.06 9.84 15.60
C LEU A 153 -17.29 8.92 16.54
N ALA A 154 -15.97 8.94 16.49
CA ALA A 154 -15.14 8.07 17.31
C ALA A 154 -15.25 8.42 18.80
N ASP A 155 -15.33 7.38 19.63
CA ASP A 155 -15.20 7.49 21.09
C ASP A 155 -13.77 7.86 21.50
N SER A 156 -12.79 7.45 20.68
CA SER A 156 -11.39 7.85 20.80
C SER A 156 -10.67 7.69 19.46
N VAL A 157 -9.60 8.44 19.26
CA VAL A 157 -8.70 8.29 18.11
C VAL A 157 -7.33 7.87 18.61
N THR A 158 -6.74 6.85 17.99
CA THR A 158 -5.34 6.51 18.20
C THR A 158 -4.51 7.03 17.03
N VAL A 159 -3.30 7.50 17.30
CA VAL A 159 -2.40 8.06 16.29
C VAL A 159 -1.03 7.37 16.36
N ILE A 160 -0.46 7.01 15.20
CA ILE A 160 0.83 6.31 15.19
C ILE A 160 1.99 7.22 15.61
N VAL A 161 1.91 8.52 15.32
CA VAL A 161 2.81 9.57 15.77
C VAL A 161 2.01 10.76 16.30
N GLU A 162 2.54 11.44 17.33
CA GLU A 162 1.80 12.48 18.03
C GLU A 162 1.31 13.60 17.12
N ARG A 163 2.08 13.96 16.09
CA ARG A 163 1.74 15.05 15.18
C ARG A 163 0.41 14.84 14.46
N LEU A 164 -0.02 13.61 14.26
CA LEU A 164 -1.33 13.29 13.68
C LEU A 164 -2.52 13.79 14.53
N LYS A 165 -2.30 14.18 15.79
CA LYS A 165 -3.33 14.82 16.63
C LYS A 165 -3.93 16.08 15.97
N GLU A 166 -3.20 16.73 15.08
CA GLU A 166 -3.67 17.91 14.33
C GLU A 166 -4.90 17.59 13.44
N PHE A 167 -5.07 16.32 13.06
CA PHE A 167 -6.23 15.84 12.29
C PHE A 167 -7.37 15.33 13.19
N VAL A 168 -7.16 15.20 14.49
CA VAL A 168 -8.19 14.76 15.41
C VAL A 168 -9.16 15.91 15.70
N PRO A 169 -10.46 15.71 15.51
CA PRO A 169 -11.45 16.75 15.78
C PRO A 169 -11.46 17.20 17.24
N ALA A 170 -11.67 18.49 17.45
CA ALA A 170 -11.76 19.05 18.81
C ALA A 170 -12.79 18.30 19.66
N GLY A 171 -12.40 17.99 20.88
CA GLY A 171 -13.25 17.29 21.85
C GLY A 171 -13.29 15.76 21.66
N VAL A 172 -12.66 15.16 20.64
CA VAL A 172 -12.46 13.71 20.54
C VAL A 172 -11.21 13.34 21.35
N PRO A 173 -11.30 12.42 22.33
CA PRO A 173 -10.13 11.92 23.03
C PRO A 173 -9.16 11.24 22.07
N TRP A 174 -7.88 11.36 22.34
CA TRP A 174 -6.87 10.68 21.53
C TRP A 174 -5.69 10.18 22.36
N SER A 175 -4.97 9.20 21.82
CA SER A 175 -3.73 8.67 22.41
C SER A 175 -2.76 8.24 21.30
N VAL A 176 -1.46 8.18 21.63
CA VAL A 176 -0.45 7.62 20.72
C VAL A 176 -0.48 6.11 20.83
N LEU A 177 -0.54 5.42 19.69
CA LEU A 177 -0.43 3.97 19.57
C LEU A 177 0.72 3.64 18.63
N LYS A 178 1.88 3.30 19.19
CA LYS A 178 3.03 2.86 18.40
C LYS A 178 2.93 1.36 18.11
N PRO A 179 3.36 0.90 16.92
CA PRO A 179 3.38 -0.52 16.61
C PRO A 179 4.38 -1.27 17.49
N GLY A 180 4.21 -2.58 17.58
CA GLY A 180 5.24 -3.46 18.11
C GLY A 180 6.24 -3.86 17.04
N VAL A 181 7.51 -4.00 17.40
CA VAL A 181 8.51 -4.66 16.55
C VAL A 181 8.51 -6.16 16.84
N ASP A 182 8.67 -6.96 15.80
CA ASP A 182 8.80 -8.41 15.96
C ASP A 182 10.03 -8.73 16.84
N PRO A 183 9.89 -9.51 17.91
CA PRO A 183 10.98 -9.85 18.83
C PRO A 183 12.23 -10.41 18.14
N VAL A 184 12.09 -11.00 16.96
CA VAL A 184 13.20 -11.54 16.17
C VAL A 184 14.25 -10.47 15.82
N TYR A 185 13.84 -9.20 15.68
CA TYR A 185 14.76 -8.07 15.41
C TYR A 185 15.48 -7.57 16.66
N LEU A 186 14.95 -7.85 17.85
CA LEU A 186 15.55 -7.48 19.13
C LEU A 186 16.63 -8.47 19.58
N LEU A 187 16.72 -9.62 18.93
CA LEU A 187 17.74 -10.62 19.22
C LEU A 187 19.10 -10.16 18.68
N PRO A 188 20.15 -10.20 19.49
CA PRO A 188 21.50 -9.85 19.03
C PRO A 188 21.90 -10.76 17.87
N ARG A 189 22.21 -10.18 16.72
CA ARG A 189 22.73 -10.90 15.56
C ARG A 189 24.11 -10.39 15.21
N LYS A 190 25.04 -11.32 15.03
CA LYS A 190 26.32 -11.01 14.40
C LYS A 190 26.17 -11.02 12.89
N ALA A 191 26.97 -10.20 12.23
CA ALA A 191 27.11 -10.26 10.78
C ALA A 191 27.54 -11.67 10.35
N ASP A 192 26.93 -12.19 9.31
CA ASP A 192 27.30 -13.48 8.69
C ASP A 192 27.97 -13.18 7.31
N PRO A 193 29.28 -13.35 7.19
CA PRO A 193 29.99 -13.07 5.94
C PRO A 193 29.45 -13.84 4.73
N LYS A 194 28.73 -14.95 4.96
CA LYS A 194 28.08 -15.71 3.89
C LYS A 194 27.00 -14.89 3.19
N ILE A 195 26.24 -14.07 3.93
CA ILE A 195 25.22 -13.19 3.36
C ILE A 195 25.87 -12.18 2.41
N ARG A 196 26.99 -11.58 2.81
CA ARG A 196 27.75 -10.67 1.93
C ARG A 196 28.25 -11.38 0.68
N GLY A 197 28.72 -12.60 0.82
CA GLY A 197 29.19 -13.43 -0.30
C GLY A 197 28.06 -13.80 -1.26
N GLU A 198 26.85 -14.11 -0.79
CA GLU A 198 25.67 -14.38 -1.61
C GLU A 198 25.33 -13.17 -2.51
N PHE A 199 25.56 -11.96 -2.03
CA PHE A 199 25.30 -10.73 -2.76
C PHE A 199 26.50 -10.23 -3.58
N GLY A 200 27.60 -10.98 -3.60
CA GLY A 200 28.81 -10.59 -4.33
C GLY A 200 29.48 -9.32 -3.80
N LEU A 201 29.31 -9.02 -2.51
CA LEU A 201 29.87 -7.84 -1.87
C LEU A 201 31.30 -8.11 -1.42
N ALA A 202 32.24 -7.24 -1.82
CA ALA A 202 33.60 -7.34 -1.37
C ALA A 202 33.72 -6.98 0.15
N PRO A 203 34.66 -7.59 0.89
CA PRO A 203 34.82 -7.36 2.33
C PRO A 203 35.07 -5.89 2.71
N HIS A 204 35.67 -5.12 1.82
CA HIS A 204 36.00 -3.71 2.05
C HIS A 204 34.88 -2.74 1.65
N GLU A 205 33.86 -3.20 0.91
CA GLU A 205 32.72 -2.38 0.54
C GLU A 205 31.82 -2.10 1.76
N LYS A 206 31.42 -0.86 1.90
CA LYS A 206 30.40 -0.46 2.88
C LYS A 206 29.02 -0.81 2.40
N LEU A 207 28.20 -1.30 3.28
CA LEU A 207 26.83 -1.74 2.98
C LEU A 207 25.79 -0.79 3.58
N ILE A 208 25.07 -0.12 2.71
CA ILE A 208 23.82 0.55 3.04
C ILE A 208 22.67 -0.42 2.75
N VAL A 209 21.75 -0.58 3.69
CA VAL A 209 20.54 -1.38 3.47
C VAL A 209 19.29 -0.51 3.58
N PHE A 210 18.39 -0.69 2.63
CA PHE A 210 17.06 -0.12 2.65
C PHE A 210 16.03 -1.23 2.37
N THR A 211 15.07 -1.40 3.26
CA THR A 211 13.97 -2.34 3.06
C THR A 211 12.67 -1.60 2.77
N GLY A 212 11.92 -2.08 1.80
CA GLY A 212 10.61 -1.54 1.46
C GLY A 212 10.45 -1.09 0.03
N SER A 213 9.19 -0.95 -0.36
CA SER A 213 8.80 -0.62 -1.74
C SER A 213 8.97 0.87 -2.05
N ASN A 214 9.19 1.14 -3.32
CA ASN A 214 9.12 2.47 -3.89
C ASN A 214 7.66 2.78 -4.27
N THR A 215 7.20 3.97 -3.89
CA THR A 215 5.86 4.51 -4.18
C THR A 215 5.99 5.93 -4.72
N PHE A 216 4.93 6.48 -5.31
CA PHE A 216 4.95 7.88 -5.79
C PHE A 216 5.35 8.88 -4.70
N ALA A 217 4.99 8.60 -3.45
CA ALA A 217 5.22 9.52 -2.33
C ALA A 217 6.67 9.55 -1.83
N ASN A 218 7.45 8.46 -2.05
CA ASN A 218 8.84 8.37 -1.59
C ASN A 218 9.87 8.27 -2.73
N GLU A 219 9.42 8.33 -3.98
CA GLU A 219 10.28 8.18 -5.15
C GLU A 219 11.42 9.20 -5.24
N PRO A 220 11.19 10.51 -5.00
CA PRO A 220 12.26 11.50 -4.99
C PRO A 220 13.33 11.20 -3.93
N GLU A 221 12.91 10.75 -2.76
CA GLU A 221 13.78 10.42 -1.64
C GLU A 221 14.63 9.16 -1.91
N MET A 222 14.03 8.19 -2.60
CA MET A 222 14.75 7.00 -3.05
C MET A 222 15.81 7.36 -4.09
N LEU A 223 15.50 8.28 -5.00
CA LEU A 223 16.46 8.78 -5.98
C LEU A 223 17.62 9.51 -5.30
N ASP A 224 17.34 10.30 -4.26
CA ASP A 224 18.37 10.97 -3.46
C ASP A 224 19.28 9.94 -2.76
N LEU A 225 18.73 8.86 -2.21
CA LEU A 225 19.53 7.78 -1.63
C LEU A 225 20.44 7.11 -2.66
N TYR A 226 19.92 6.80 -3.85
CA TYR A 226 20.70 6.18 -4.92
C TYR A 226 21.85 7.10 -5.38
N ARG A 227 21.58 8.38 -5.54
CA ARG A 227 22.58 9.40 -5.87
C ARG A 227 23.64 9.56 -4.78
N ALA A 228 23.23 9.45 -3.51
CA ALA A 228 24.15 9.50 -2.38
C ALA A 228 25.16 8.34 -2.41
N VAL A 229 24.69 7.13 -2.75
CA VAL A 229 25.60 5.97 -2.90
C VAL A 229 26.58 6.17 -4.03
N ARG A 230 26.15 6.73 -5.16
CA ARG A 230 27.06 7.13 -6.24
C ARG A 230 28.11 8.14 -5.76
N LEU A 231 27.69 9.17 -5.03
CA LEU A 231 28.60 10.17 -4.48
C LEU A 231 29.63 9.58 -3.52
N LEU A 232 29.25 8.60 -2.70
CA LEU A 232 30.18 7.88 -1.82
C LEU A 232 31.27 7.18 -2.63
N ASN A 233 30.90 6.48 -3.69
CA ASN A 233 31.85 5.81 -4.58
C ASN A 233 32.75 6.80 -5.34
N GLN A 234 32.22 7.95 -5.77
CA GLN A 234 33.00 9.04 -6.38
C GLN A 234 34.01 9.65 -5.38
N ARG A 235 33.73 9.57 -4.08
CA ARG A 235 34.63 10.01 -2.99
C ARG A 235 35.58 8.91 -2.49
N GLU A 236 35.75 7.86 -3.28
CA GLU A 236 36.61 6.72 -2.95
C GLU A 236 36.21 5.99 -1.67
N ILE A 237 34.93 5.98 -1.34
CA ILE A 237 34.35 5.18 -0.28
C ILE A 237 33.52 4.07 -0.95
N PRO A 238 34.10 2.90 -1.22
CA PRO A 238 33.40 1.81 -1.89
C PRO A 238 32.16 1.42 -1.12
N THR A 239 31.00 1.64 -1.71
CA THR A 239 29.71 1.50 -1.04
C THR A 239 28.70 0.85 -1.97
N ARG A 240 27.94 -0.10 -1.46
CA ARG A 240 26.78 -0.71 -2.13
C ARG A 240 25.50 -0.40 -1.38
N LEU A 241 24.44 -0.18 -2.13
CA LEU A 241 23.07 -0.17 -1.60
C LEU A 241 22.42 -1.52 -1.90
N VAL A 242 22.06 -2.24 -0.87
CA VAL A 242 21.16 -3.40 -0.99
C VAL A 242 19.76 -2.95 -0.61
N ARG A 243 18.83 -3.17 -1.50
CA ARG A 243 17.44 -2.86 -1.22
C ARG A 243 16.51 -4.06 -1.46
N THR A 244 15.37 -4.06 -0.75
CA THR A 244 14.30 -5.05 -0.95
C THR A 244 12.97 -4.35 -1.24
N GLY A 245 11.98 -5.10 -1.67
CA GLY A 245 10.64 -4.61 -1.97
C GLY A 245 10.46 -4.23 -3.44
N PHE A 246 9.25 -3.81 -3.79
CA PHE A 246 8.87 -3.50 -5.16
C PHE A 246 9.45 -2.15 -5.61
N ASN A 247 9.81 -2.06 -6.90
CA ASN A 247 10.09 -0.81 -7.60
C ASN A 247 9.02 -0.54 -8.65
N ARG A 248 8.59 0.70 -8.72
CA ARG A 248 7.78 1.15 -9.86
C ARG A 248 8.64 1.10 -11.13
N PRO A 249 8.12 0.55 -12.25
CA PRO A 249 8.89 0.48 -13.50
C PRO A 249 9.42 1.84 -13.95
N GLN A 250 8.58 2.88 -13.88
CA GLN A 250 8.94 4.26 -14.26
C GLN A 250 10.12 4.80 -13.46
N PHE A 251 10.21 4.43 -12.18
CA PHE A 251 11.36 4.80 -11.35
C PHE A 251 12.66 4.14 -11.88
N LEU A 252 12.60 2.85 -12.17
CA LEU A 252 13.78 2.14 -12.71
C LEU A 252 14.23 2.69 -14.06
N GLU A 253 13.28 3.09 -14.90
CA GLU A 253 13.56 3.71 -16.20
C GLU A 253 14.20 5.10 -16.07
N SER A 254 13.82 5.85 -15.02
CA SER A 254 14.38 7.18 -14.75
C SER A 254 15.82 7.16 -14.23
N LEU A 255 16.33 5.99 -13.82
CA LEU A 255 17.67 5.85 -13.27
C LEU A 255 18.71 5.68 -14.38
N THR A 256 19.78 6.44 -14.31
CA THR A 256 20.96 6.28 -15.19
C THR A 256 21.81 5.09 -14.76
N ASP A 257 22.56 4.50 -15.68
CA ASP A 257 23.36 3.30 -15.41
C ASP A 257 24.45 3.53 -14.38
N ASP A 258 25.00 4.73 -14.30
CA ASP A 258 26.00 5.11 -13.30
C ASP A 258 25.43 5.18 -11.87
N VAL A 259 24.12 5.42 -11.74
CA VAL A 259 23.41 5.36 -10.46
C VAL A 259 23.04 3.91 -10.11
N LYS A 260 22.59 3.12 -11.10
CA LYS A 260 22.25 1.71 -10.91
C LYS A 260 23.44 0.83 -10.54
N ALA A 261 24.62 1.18 -11.01
CA ALA A 261 25.85 0.37 -10.88
C ALA A 261 26.19 -0.03 -9.42
N TYR A 262 25.74 0.76 -8.46
CA TYR A 262 26.04 0.56 -7.03
C TYR A 262 24.87 0.02 -6.23
N VAL A 263 23.76 -0.33 -6.91
CA VAL A 263 22.53 -0.79 -6.25
C VAL A 263 22.28 -2.26 -6.57
N LEU A 264 22.10 -3.05 -5.54
CA LEU A 264 21.64 -4.43 -5.64
C LEU A 264 20.17 -4.47 -5.20
N ASP A 265 19.29 -4.66 -6.17
CA ASP A 265 17.85 -4.79 -5.92
C ASP A 265 17.48 -6.27 -5.81
N LEU A 266 17.07 -6.69 -4.63
CA LEU A 266 16.70 -8.07 -4.34
C LEU A 266 15.20 -8.34 -4.58
N GLY A 267 14.41 -7.30 -4.89
CA GLY A 267 12.97 -7.46 -4.93
C GLY A 267 12.39 -7.89 -3.58
N PHE A 268 11.31 -8.65 -3.61
CA PHE A 268 10.77 -9.25 -2.39
C PHE A 268 11.62 -10.42 -1.92
N ILE A 269 11.99 -10.41 -0.66
CA ILE A 269 12.68 -11.52 0.00
C ILE A 269 11.82 -12.06 1.14
N GLU A 270 12.06 -13.29 1.53
CA GLU A 270 11.38 -13.91 2.67
C GLU A 270 11.59 -13.08 3.95
N LYS A 271 10.51 -12.82 4.70
CA LYS A 271 10.54 -12.02 5.93
C LYS A 271 11.58 -12.56 6.94
N ALA A 272 11.75 -13.87 7.01
CA ALA A 272 12.74 -14.54 7.88
C ALA A 272 14.20 -14.17 7.53
N ARG A 273 14.50 -13.73 6.30
CA ARG A 273 15.85 -13.31 5.89
C ARG A 273 16.17 -11.86 6.24
N LEU A 274 15.16 -11.02 6.46
CA LEU A 274 15.34 -9.60 6.74
C LEU A 274 16.22 -9.31 7.96
N PRO A 275 16.05 -9.96 9.13
CA PRO A 275 16.91 -9.70 10.28
C PRO A 275 18.40 -9.99 10.03
N GLY A 276 18.69 -11.03 9.23
CA GLY A 276 20.06 -11.34 8.80
C GLY A 276 20.62 -10.26 7.88
N LEU A 277 19.84 -9.81 6.90
CA LEU A 277 20.25 -8.74 5.99
C LEU A 277 20.51 -7.43 6.73
N LEU A 278 19.64 -7.03 7.66
CA LEU A 278 19.84 -5.82 8.46
C LEU A 278 21.10 -5.92 9.32
N ALA A 279 21.42 -7.11 9.84
CA ALA A 279 22.61 -7.33 10.62
C ALA A 279 23.93 -7.15 9.83
N GLU A 280 23.90 -7.26 8.51
CA GLU A 280 25.05 -7.00 7.63
C GLU A 280 25.28 -5.52 7.35
N ALA A 281 24.30 -4.66 7.56
CA ALA A 281 24.42 -3.25 7.21
C ALA A 281 25.51 -2.54 8.03
N ASP A 282 26.37 -1.78 7.35
CA ASP A 282 27.21 -0.79 8.00
C ASP A 282 26.41 0.43 8.41
N VAL A 283 25.34 0.75 7.69
CA VAL A 283 24.35 1.78 8.04
C VAL A 283 22.99 1.49 7.38
N LEU A 284 21.95 1.81 8.10
CA LEU A 284 20.56 1.77 7.61
C LEU A 284 20.12 3.21 7.35
N VAL A 285 19.58 3.46 6.16
CA VAL A 285 19.18 4.83 5.78
C VAL A 285 17.68 4.85 5.51
N GLN A 286 16.97 5.71 6.26
CA GLN A 286 15.64 6.15 5.89
C GLN A 286 15.78 7.51 5.22
N PRO A 287 15.74 7.59 3.89
CA PRO A 287 15.81 8.89 3.22
C PRO A 287 14.52 9.67 3.47
N GLY A 288 14.59 10.98 3.35
CA GLY A 288 13.44 11.85 3.49
C GLY A 288 13.80 13.26 3.94
N ARG A 289 12.76 14.09 3.97
CA ARG A 289 12.81 15.50 4.40
C ARG A 289 11.58 15.82 5.23
N PRO A 290 11.63 16.82 6.13
CA PRO A 290 10.44 17.37 6.77
C PRO A 290 9.41 17.78 5.71
N GLY A 291 8.14 17.49 5.95
CA GLY A 291 7.06 17.85 5.05
C GLY A 291 5.76 17.12 5.32
N PRO A 292 4.71 17.44 4.56
CA PRO A 292 3.35 16.94 4.80
C PRO A 292 3.22 15.41 4.77
N PHE A 293 4.17 14.72 4.14
CA PHE A 293 4.20 13.27 4.12
C PHE A 293 4.99 12.70 5.30
N ASN A 294 6.26 13.11 5.46
CA ASN A 294 7.15 12.48 6.42
C ASN A 294 6.89 12.86 7.87
N ASP A 295 6.35 14.05 8.12
CA ASP A 295 6.10 14.53 9.48
C ASP A 295 4.94 13.79 10.18
N TYR A 296 4.07 13.16 9.41
CA TYR A 296 2.81 12.59 9.89
C TYR A 296 2.70 11.07 9.75
N ARG A 297 3.80 10.39 9.49
CA ARG A 297 3.81 8.92 9.38
C ARG A 297 4.95 8.31 10.15
N LEU A 298 4.82 7.04 10.48
CA LEU A 298 5.93 6.21 10.94
C LEU A 298 6.32 5.24 9.81
N PRO A 299 7.48 5.42 9.15
CA PRO A 299 7.94 4.40 8.19
C PRO A 299 8.02 3.02 8.85
N SER A 300 7.28 2.06 8.32
CA SER A 300 7.08 0.73 8.93
C SER A 300 8.38 -0.02 9.23
N LYS A 301 9.46 0.29 8.51
CA LYS A 301 10.79 -0.30 8.70
C LYS A 301 11.60 0.30 9.84
N LEU A 302 11.28 1.51 10.31
CA LEU A 302 12.08 2.20 11.35
C LEU A 302 12.14 1.44 12.68
N PRO A 303 11.05 0.84 13.17
CA PRO A 303 11.13 -0.03 14.35
C PRO A 303 12.14 -1.17 14.18
N GLU A 304 12.14 -1.82 13.01
CA GLU A 304 13.04 -2.92 12.67
C GLU A 304 14.51 -2.44 12.54
N PHE A 305 14.70 -1.29 11.87
CA PHE A 305 16.02 -0.68 11.70
C PHE A 305 16.65 -0.38 13.06
N LEU A 306 15.94 0.32 13.91
CA LEU A 306 16.42 0.66 15.25
C LEU A 306 16.66 -0.60 16.10
N ALA A 307 15.73 -1.57 16.04
CA ALA A 307 15.84 -2.83 16.80
C ALA A 307 17.05 -3.68 16.39
N SER A 308 17.50 -3.59 15.15
CA SER A 308 18.65 -4.36 14.62
C SER A 308 20.00 -3.99 15.23
N ALA A 309 20.05 -2.97 16.07
CA ALA A 309 21.27 -2.42 16.68
C ALA A 309 22.32 -1.95 15.65
N ARG A 310 21.89 -1.58 14.44
CA ARG A 310 22.73 -0.94 13.43
C ARG A 310 22.54 0.57 13.44
N PRO A 311 23.55 1.36 13.06
CA PRO A 311 23.38 2.80 12.98
C PRO A 311 22.30 3.15 11.96
N VAL A 312 21.41 4.06 12.35
CA VAL A 312 20.32 4.55 11.52
C VAL A 312 20.55 6.01 11.18
N VAL A 313 20.43 6.34 9.90
CA VAL A 313 20.40 7.71 9.38
C VAL A 313 19.00 8.03 8.91
N LEU A 314 18.39 9.11 9.35
CA LEU A 314 17.01 9.48 9.04
C LEU A 314 16.79 11.01 9.13
N PRO A 315 15.74 11.56 8.50
CA PRO A 315 15.38 12.96 8.66
C PRO A 315 14.82 13.24 10.06
N PRO A 316 14.91 14.49 10.57
CA PRO A 316 14.33 14.90 11.86
C PRO A 316 12.80 15.07 11.74
N THR A 317 12.09 13.98 11.48
CA THR A 317 10.63 13.94 11.27
C THR A 317 10.01 12.85 12.13
N ASN A 318 8.71 12.89 12.31
CA ASN A 318 7.93 11.84 12.98
C ASN A 318 8.55 11.36 14.30
N ILE A 319 8.86 10.05 14.41
CA ILE A 319 9.44 9.45 15.62
C ILE A 319 10.84 9.99 15.93
N ALA A 320 11.57 10.53 14.95
CA ALA A 320 12.88 11.14 15.18
C ALA A 320 12.81 12.36 16.13
N LEU A 321 11.65 13.03 16.21
CA LEU A 321 11.42 14.12 17.16
C LEU A 321 11.46 13.68 18.64
N GLU A 322 11.34 12.37 18.89
CA GLU A 322 11.48 11.76 20.22
C GLU A 322 12.93 11.26 20.49
N MET A 323 13.84 11.44 19.53
CA MET A 323 15.24 11.01 19.58
C MET A 323 16.18 12.22 19.69
N ARG A 324 17.44 11.93 19.99
CA ARG A 324 18.52 12.92 20.01
C ARG A 324 19.50 12.61 18.90
N ASP A 325 19.80 13.63 18.09
CA ASP A 325 20.79 13.52 17.03
C ASP A 325 22.17 13.09 17.55
N GLY A 326 22.81 12.18 16.84
CA GLY A 326 24.12 11.61 17.21
C GLY A 326 24.10 10.68 18.43
N VAL A 327 22.91 10.40 19.01
CA VAL A 327 22.74 9.52 20.16
C VAL A 327 21.98 8.24 19.78
N GLU A 328 20.69 8.31 19.45
CA GLU A 328 19.88 7.16 19.05
C GLU A 328 19.90 6.94 17.54
N ALA A 329 20.07 8.01 16.77
CA ALA A 329 20.19 7.99 15.32
C ALA A 329 21.04 9.19 14.87
N LEU A 330 21.43 9.24 13.61
CA LEU A 330 22.07 10.41 13.00
C LEU A 330 21.07 11.10 12.08
N PHE A 331 20.86 12.41 12.29
CA PHE A 331 19.84 13.14 11.54
C PHE A 331 20.40 13.75 10.26
N LEU A 332 19.58 13.71 9.22
CA LEU A 332 19.81 14.41 7.97
C LEU A 332 19.42 15.89 8.14
N SER A 333 20.28 16.79 7.69
CA SER A 333 20.03 18.23 7.78
C SER A 333 19.07 18.71 6.68
N SER A 334 19.20 18.18 5.48
CA SER A 334 18.45 18.58 4.27
C SER A 334 17.85 17.40 3.50
N GLY A 335 18.35 16.18 3.74
CA GLY A 335 17.96 14.97 3.03
C GLY A 335 18.37 14.94 1.55
N THR A 336 19.31 15.80 1.13
CA THR A 336 19.89 15.77 -0.22
C THR A 336 20.86 14.61 -0.38
N PRO A 337 21.23 14.23 -1.61
CA PRO A 337 22.26 13.20 -1.83
C PRO A 337 23.58 13.49 -1.12
N GLU A 338 24.01 14.74 -1.11
CA GLU A 338 25.24 15.20 -0.44
C GLU A 338 25.17 15.02 1.07
N ASP A 339 24.04 15.37 1.67
CA ASP A 339 23.78 15.25 3.11
C ASP A 339 23.73 13.78 3.55
N ILE A 340 23.01 12.94 2.80
CA ILE A 340 22.99 11.48 3.02
C ILE A 340 24.40 10.89 2.91
N ALA A 341 25.15 11.25 1.88
CA ALA A 341 26.52 10.77 1.69
C ALA A 341 27.44 11.25 2.81
N GLN A 342 27.28 12.49 3.28
CA GLN A 342 28.05 13.02 4.41
C GLN A 342 27.70 12.30 5.72
N ALA A 343 26.43 12.08 6.01
CA ALA A 343 25.98 11.35 7.19
C ALA A 343 26.54 9.91 7.20
N CYS A 344 26.44 9.20 6.07
CA CYS A 344 27.02 7.87 5.92
C CYS A 344 28.55 7.89 6.10
N THR A 345 29.25 8.89 5.54
CA THR A 345 30.70 9.03 5.71
C THR A 345 31.08 9.20 7.19
N ARG A 346 30.32 9.99 7.95
CA ARG A 346 30.52 10.12 9.40
C ARG A 346 30.37 8.78 10.11
N VAL A 347 29.31 8.03 9.82
CA VAL A 347 29.09 6.70 10.41
C VAL A 347 30.24 5.75 10.08
N PHE A 348 30.80 5.80 8.87
CA PHE A 348 31.88 4.91 8.44
C PHE A 348 33.25 5.27 9.01
N ARG A 349 33.49 6.55 9.31
CA ARG A 349 34.84 7.06 9.67
C ARG A 349 34.98 7.52 11.10
N GLU A 350 33.91 7.95 11.75
CA GLU A 350 33.99 8.47 13.13
C GLU A 350 34.04 7.31 14.13
N PRO A 351 35.16 7.17 14.91
CA PRO A 351 35.34 6.04 15.82
C PRO A 351 34.23 5.96 16.87
N GLY A 352 33.64 4.77 17.01
CA GLY A 352 32.59 4.47 17.98
C GLY A 352 31.22 5.08 17.70
N LEU A 353 31.05 5.88 16.63
CA LEU A 353 29.75 6.47 16.29
C LEU A 353 28.73 5.38 15.93
N ALA A 354 29.10 4.48 15.01
CA ALA A 354 28.23 3.40 14.56
C ALA A 354 27.74 2.52 15.72
N GLU A 355 28.66 2.13 16.62
CA GLU A 355 28.32 1.31 17.78
C GLU A 355 27.39 2.05 18.75
N ARG A 356 27.69 3.31 19.04
CA ARG A 356 26.86 4.16 19.92
C ARG A 356 25.45 4.32 19.37
N LEU A 357 25.31 4.68 18.09
CA LEU A 357 24.02 4.84 17.43
C LEU A 357 23.24 3.53 17.45
N GLY A 358 23.86 2.42 17.07
CA GLY A 358 23.20 1.10 17.03
C GLY A 358 22.73 0.67 18.42
N LYS A 359 23.57 0.77 19.46
CA LYS A 359 23.21 0.41 20.84
C LYS A 359 22.05 1.26 21.36
N ASN A 360 22.13 2.57 21.18
CA ASN A 360 21.11 3.49 21.70
C ASN A 360 19.82 3.41 20.87
N GLY A 361 19.91 3.23 19.54
CA GLY A 361 18.76 2.97 18.67
C GLY A 361 17.99 1.72 19.09
N ALA A 362 18.70 0.63 19.39
CA ALA A 362 18.07 -0.59 19.88
C ALA A 362 17.44 -0.40 21.27
N ALA A 363 18.06 0.37 22.15
CA ALA A 363 17.46 0.71 23.44
C ALA A 363 16.20 1.58 23.28
N PHE A 364 16.20 2.50 22.31
CA PHE A 364 15.03 3.29 21.96
C PHE A 364 13.90 2.38 21.42
N ALA A 365 14.23 1.46 20.48
CA ALA A 365 13.26 0.53 19.93
C ALA A 365 12.59 -0.33 21.01
N ARG A 366 13.37 -0.87 21.96
CA ARG A 366 12.82 -1.64 23.09
C ARG A 366 11.86 -0.84 23.97
N ARG A 367 12.08 0.47 24.13
CA ARG A 367 11.19 1.31 24.94
C ARG A 367 9.92 1.72 24.21
N HIS A 368 10.00 1.96 22.90
CA HIS A 368 8.92 2.58 22.16
C HIS A 368 8.14 1.61 21.27
N PHE A 369 8.74 0.48 20.91
CA PHE A 369 8.16 -0.52 20.01
C PHE A 369 8.06 -1.91 20.65
N ASP A 370 8.00 -1.98 21.97
CA ASP A 370 7.67 -3.21 22.69
C ASP A 370 6.18 -3.52 22.50
N LEU A 371 5.89 -4.64 21.84
CA LEU A 371 4.52 -5.02 21.52
C LEU A 371 3.69 -5.24 22.79
N ALA A 372 4.26 -5.87 23.82
CA ALA A 372 3.53 -6.16 25.04
C ALA A 372 3.18 -4.87 25.79
N ALA A 373 4.14 -3.95 25.93
CA ALA A 373 3.90 -2.66 26.55
C ALA A 373 2.88 -1.81 25.77
N ASN A 374 3.01 -1.76 24.45
CA ASN A 374 2.09 -1.01 23.57
C ASN A 374 0.69 -1.64 23.57
N THR A 375 0.58 -2.97 23.64
CA THR A 375 -0.70 -3.68 23.79
C THR A 375 -1.34 -3.38 25.14
N ALA A 376 -0.58 -3.34 26.23
CA ALA A 376 -1.09 -2.95 27.56
C ALA A 376 -1.61 -1.51 27.56
N GLY A 377 -0.90 -0.58 26.91
CA GLY A 377 -1.36 0.79 26.70
C GLY A 377 -2.65 0.87 25.89
N LEU A 378 -2.74 0.08 24.81
CA LEU A 378 -3.96 -0.03 24.01
C LEU A 378 -5.12 -0.60 24.81
N LEU A 379 -4.89 -1.64 25.62
CA LEU A 379 -5.89 -2.21 26.53
C LEU A 379 -6.41 -1.21 27.51
N THR A 380 -5.53 -0.42 28.14
CA THR A 380 -5.92 0.70 29.02
C THR A 380 -6.80 1.71 28.28
N THR A 381 -6.47 2.03 27.04
CA THR A 381 -7.30 2.92 26.21
C THR A 381 -8.68 2.31 25.96
N TYR A 382 -8.75 1.01 25.67
CA TYR A 382 -10.03 0.31 25.48
C TYR A 382 -10.88 0.30 26.74
N GLU A 383 -10.29 0.00 27.90
CA GLU A 383 -10.98 0.01 29.19
C GLU A 383 -11.54 1.41 29.53
N GLN A 384 -10.74 2.46 29.27
CA GLN A 384 -11.19 3.84 29.46
C GLN A 384 -12.36 4.20 28.52
N VAL A 385 -12.34 3.73 27.28
CA VAL A 385 -13.42 3.96 26.33
C VAL A 385 -14.67 3.19 26.76
N LEU A 386 -14.55 1.92 27.09
CA LEU A 386 -15.66 1.08 27.54
C LEU A 386 -16.29 1.54 28.86
N SER A 387 -15.56 2.26 29.71
CA SER A 387 -16.08 2.84 30.97
C SER A 387 -16.97 4.08 30.75
N ARG A 388 -17.03 4.61 29.54
CA ARG A 388 -17.79 5.80 29.17
C ARG A 388 -19.06 5.43 28.40
N PRO A 389 -20.08 6.29 28.41
CA PRO A 389 -21.20 6.14 27.47
C PRO A 389 -20.67 6.19 26.02
N ILE A 390 -21.28 5.39 25.16
CA ILE A 390 -20.96 5.39 23.73
C ILE A 390 -21.14 6.80 23.18
N ARG A 391 -20.07 7.35 22.62
CA ARG A 391 -20.08 8.67 22.01
C ARG A 391 -20.63 8.63 20.60
N THR A 392 -20.58 7.48 19.95
CA THR A 392 -20.91 7.30 18.54
C THR A 392 -22.38 7.61 18.29
N ARG A 393 -22.63 8.74 17.71
CA ARG A 393 -23.99 9.24 17.40
C ARG A 393 -24.69 8.37 16.37
N TRP A 394 -23.95 7.72 15.49
CA TRP A 394 -24.49 6.73 14.56
C TRP A 394 -25.21 5.59 15.26
N SER A 395 -24.73 5.15 16.41
CA SER A 395 -25.40 4.12 17.19
C SER A 395 -26.73 4.59 17.75
N GLN A 396 -26.87 5.88 18.02
CA GLN A 396 -28.14 6.52 18.43
C GLN A 396 -29.04 6.78 17.22
N ILE A 397 -28.47 6.97 16.04
CA ILE A 397 -29.15 7.22 14.78
C ILE A 397 -29.79 5.95 14.20
N THR A 398 -29.33 4.76 14.58
CA THR A 398 -29.84 3.47 14.05
C THR A 398 -30.87 2.75 14.93
N GLY A 399 -31.19 3.28 16.09
CA GLY A 399 -31.94 2.55 17.14
C GLY A 399 -33.47 2.72 17.22
N GLY A 400 -34.06 3.67 16.47
CA GLY A 400 -35.53 3.87 16.53
C GLY A 400 -36.04 5.07 15.74
N ALA A 401 -37.00 4.82 14.86
CA ALA A 401 -37.40 5.68 13.76
C ALA A 401 -37.79 7.14 14.07
N GLY A 402 -38.20 7.48 15.26
CA GLY A 402 -38.58 8.87 15.61
C GLY A 402 -37.53 9.63 16.43
N SER A 403 -36.62 8.91 17.08
CA SER A 403 -35.57 9.50 17.92
C SER A 403 -34.37 9.95 17.10
N ASP A 404 -34.07 9.29 15.99
CA ASP A 404 -32.85 9.42 15.21
C ASP A 404 -32.83 10.73 14.43
N LEU A 405 -33.90 11.08 13.75
CA LEU A 405 -34.09 12.37 13.08
C LEU A 405 -33.99 13.55 14.04
N THR A 406 -34.59 13.40 15.24
CA THR A 406 -34.56 14.44 16.28
C THR A 406 -33.13 14.62 16.80
N ILE A 407 -32.35 13.54 16.95
CA ILE A 407 -30.96 13.57 17.41
C ILE A 407 -30.07 14.15 16.33
N ALA A 408 -30.20 13.69 15.08
CA ALA A 408 -29.42 14.20 13.95
C ALA A 408 -29.72 15.69 13.66
N ALA A 409 -31.01 16.10 13.77
CA ALA A 409 -31.39 17.51 13.64
C ALA A 409 -30.84 18.36 14.79
N ARG A 410 -30.83 17.84 16.02
CA ARG A 410 -30.21 18.51 17.18
C ARG A 410 -28.71 18.64 17.03
N ASP A 411 -28.04 17.60 16.55
CA ASP A 411 -26.60 17.59 16.31
C ASP A 411 -26.20 18.57 15.21
N LEU A 412 -26.99 18.66 14.14
CA LEU A 412 -26.81 19.67 13.10
C LEU A 412 -27.07 21.09 13.66
N ALA A 413 -28.13 21.28 14.47
CA ALA A 413 -28.41 22.55 15.12
C ALA A 413 -27.31 22.94 16.12
N ASP A 414 -26.78 22.01 16.89
CA ASP A 414 -25.65 22.24 17.81
C ASP A 414 -24.35 22.57 17.04
N ALA A 415 -24.10 21.93 15.91
CA ALA A 415 -22.97 22.21 15.03
C ALA A 415 -23.11 23.59 14.33
N LEU A 416 -24.33 24.02 14.04
CA LEU A 416 -24.63 25.32 13.46
C LEU A 416 -24.65 26.47 14.49
N HIS A 417 -24.73 26.14 15.81
CA HIS A 417 -24.84 27.17 16.84
C HIS A 417 -23.49 27.90 17.05
N PRO A 418 -23.43 29.23 16.87
CA PRO A 418 -22.16 29.99 16.90
C PRO A 418 -21.37 29.85 18.21
N ALA A 419 -22.03 29.66 19.34
CA ALA A 419 -21.41 29.52 20.65
C ALA A 419 -20.82 28.12 20.92
N LYS A 420 -21.24 27.10 20.16
CA LYS A 420 -20.77 25.72 20.27
C LYS A 420 -19.91 25.29 19.08
N ALA A 421 -19.91 26.10 18.03
CA ALA A 421 -19.19 25.85 16.78
C ALA A 421 -17.67 26.11 16.85
N GLY A 422 -17.07 26.12 18.04
CA GLY A 422 -15.65 26.34 18.24
C GLY A 422 -14.77 25.42 17.42
N GLY A 423 -14.73 25.63 16.09
CA GLY A 423 -13.92 24.91 15.13
C GLY A 423 -14.67 23.98 14.15
N ALA A 424 -16.00 23.93 14.13
CA ALA A 424 -16.73 23.23 13.07
C ALA A 424 -16.54 23.97 11.74
N ARG A 425 -15.88 23.33 10.78
CA ARG A 425 -15.73 23.88 9.45
C ARG A 425 -17.03 23.67 8.67
N GLN A 426 -17.30 24.53 7.69
CA GLN A 426 -18.49 24.45 6.83
C GLN A 426 -18.60 23.08 6.14
N GLU A 427 -17.47 22.45 5.85
CA GLU A 427 -17.35 21.12 5.27
C GLU A 427 -17.89 20.01 6.19
N ASP A 428 -17.65 20.13 7.48
CA ASP A 428 -18.17 19.20 8.49
C ASP A 428 -19.71 19.32 8.62
N LEU A 429 -20.24 20.52 8.41
CA LEU A 429 -21.68 20.80 8.43
C LEU A 429 -22.37 20.24 7.18
N SER A 430 -21.72 20.34 6.02
CA SER A 430 -22.25 19.75 4.78
C SER A 430 -22.31 18.22 4.87
N ALA A 431 -21.29 17.57 5.43
CA ALA A 431 -21.28 16.12 5.63
C ALA A 431 -22.38 15.68 6.61
N LEU A 432 -22.57 16.41 7.72
CA LEU A 432 -23.68 16.16 8.66
C LEU A 432 -25.05 16.35 8.01
N ALA A 433 -25.21 17.34 7.13
CA ALA A 433 -26.45 17.59 6.42
C ALA A 433 -26.77 16.49 5.40
N GLU A 434 -25.75 15.93 4.72
CA GLU A 434 -25.94 14.78 3.82
C GLU A 434 -26.28 13.50 4.59
N ASP A 435 -25.57 13.23 5.67
CA ASP A 435 -25.90 12.09 6.54
C ASP A 435 -27.33 12.20 7.07
N LEU A 436 -27.80 13.41 7.35
CA LEU A 436 -29.19 13.67 7.73
C LEU A 436 -30.17 13.46 6.56
N ALA A 437 -29.81 13.89 5.35
CA ALA A 437 -30.63 13.69 4.15
C ALA A 437 -30.76 12.21 3.78
N ASP A 438 -29.67 11.43 3.89
CA ASP A 438 -29.69 9.98 3.70
C ASP A 438 -30.58 9.29 4.75
N LEU A 439 -30.58 9.77 5.99
CA LEU A 439 -31.47 9.30 7.05
C LEU A 439 -32.94 9.63 6.74
N VAL A 440 -33.26 10.85 6.32
CA VAL A 440 -34.62 11.29 5.96
C VAL A 440 -35.13 10.44 4.80
N GLN A 441 -34.35 10.17 3.78
CA GLN A 441 -34.74 9.29 2.67
C GLN A 441 -34.96 7.83 3.11
N SER A 442 -34.31 7.38 4.18
CA SER A 442 -34.51 6.03 4.74
C SER A 442 -35.75 5.88 5.61
N GLU A 443 -36.32 6.98 6.14
CA GLU A 443 -37.50 6.94 7.04
C GLU A 443 -38.84 6.92 6.34
N ASP A 444 -38.94 7.25 5.06
CA ASP A 444 -40.24 7.19 4.32
C ASP A 444 -40.77 5.76 4.12
N GLY A 445 -40.12 4.81 4.72
CA GLY A 445 -40.53 3.40 4.74
C GLY A 445 -40.64 2.81 6.14
N ARG A 446 -41.72 3.15 6.89
CA ARG A 446 -42.05 2.51 8.18
C ARG A 446 -42.29 1.02 8.02
N ALA A 447 -41.26 0.21 8.11
CA ALA A 447 -41.38 -1.21 8.42
C ALA A 447 -40.09 -1.73 9.04
N SER A 448 -40.12 -1.86 10.34
CA SER A 448 -39.22 -2.56 11.31
C SER A 448 -38.14 -3.52 10.79
N ALA A 449 -37.48 -4.23 11.63
CA ALA A 449 -36.35 -5.18 11.47
C ALA A 449 -36.19 -5.92 10.12
N ALA A 450 -37.25 -6.20 9.37
CA ALA A 450 -37.22 -6.80 8.03
C ALA A 450 -36.67 -5.84 6.95
N ILE A 451 -36.83 -4.53 7.11
CA ILE A 451 -36.30 -3.49 6.23
C ILE A 451 -34.82 -3.30 6.51
N ALA A 452 -34.38 -3.34 7.76
CA ALA A 452 -32.97 -3.27 8.13
C ALA A 452 -32.20 -4.47 7.56
N ALA A 453 -32.77 -5.66 7.63
CA ALA A 453 -32.19 -6.86 7.00
C ALA A 453 -32.14 -6.74 5.46
N ARG A 454 -33.21 -6.21 4.84
CA ARG A 454 -33.27 -6.00 3.38
C ARG A 454 -32.30 -4.92 2.91
N ASP A 455 -32.16 -3.82 3.68
CA ASP A 455 -31.24 -2.74 3.34
C ASP A 455 -29.77 -3.16 3.57
N ALA A 456 -29.50 -4.01 4.55
CA ALA A 456 -28.19 -4.65 4.71
C ALA A 456 -27.85 -5.58 3.53
N VAL A 457 -28.82 -6.37 3.08
CA VAL A 457 -28.66 -7.22 1.86
C VAL A 457 -28.47 -6.35 0.61
N ARG A 458 -29.26 -5.27 0.47
CA ARG A 458 -29.13 -4.32 -0.64
C ARG A 458 -27.78 -3.61 -0.62
N LEU A 459 -27.35 -3.10 0.53
CA LEU A 459 -26.01 -2.49 0.66
C LEU A 459 -24.91 -3.50 0.36
N GLY A 460 -25.00 -4.71 0.88
CA GLY A 460 -24.06 -5.78 0.58
C GLY A 460 -24.03 -6.13 -0.91
N LEU A 461 -25.17 -6.10 -1.59
CA LEU A 461 -25.27 -6.30 -3.04
C LEU A 461 -24.74 -5.09 -3.84
N GLU A 462 -25.03 -3.86 -3.42
CA GLU A 462 -24.48 -2.64 -4.01
C GLU A 462 -22.97 -2.55 -3.80
N GLU A 463 -22.45 -2.95 -2.64
CA GLU A 463 -21.02 -3.05 -2.37
C GLU A 463 -20.37 -4.16 -3.21
N LYS A 464 -21.01 -5.33 -3.34
CA LYS A 464 -20.56 -6.39 -4.26
C LYS A 464 -20.54 -5.91 -5.70
N ALA A 465 -21.60 -5.23 -6.14
CA ALA A 465 -21.69 -4.67 -7.49
C ALA A 465 -20.61 -3.60 -7.71
N ASN A 466 -20.41 -2.69 -6.78
CA ASN A 466 -19.37 -1.66 -6.84
C ASN A 466 -17.96 -2.27 -6.79
N HIS A 467 -17.77 -3.31 -5.97
CA HIS A 467 -16.51 -4.04 -5.93
C HIS A 467 -16.21 -4.76 -7.26
N LEU A 468 -17.23 -5.41 -7.85
CA LEU A 468 -17.11 -6.06 -9.16
C LEU A 468 -16.87 -5.05 -10.29
N LEU A 469 -17.54 -3.89 -10.24
CA LEU A 469 -17.31 -2.80 -11.20
C LEU A 469 -15.88 -2.27 -11.08
N LEU A 470 -15.40 -2.07 -9.85
CA LEU A 470 -14.02 -1.64 -9.60
C LEU A 470 -13.00 -2.70 -10.06
N GLN A 471 -13.27 -3.98 -9.77
CA GLN A 471 -12.42 -5.07 -10.28
C GLN A 471 -12.44 -5.15 -11.80
N ARG A 472 -13.61 -4.97 -12.44
CA ARG A 472 -13.72 -4.87 -13.90
C ARG A 472 -12.89 -3.73 -14.44
N ASP A 473 -13.00 -2.53 -13.84
CA ASP A 473 -12.31 -1.35 -14.34
C ASP A 473 -10.79 -1.45 -14.10
N LEU A 474 -10.37 -2.02 -12.96
CA LEU A 474 -8.98 -2.38 -12.70
C LEU A 474 -8.46 -3.43 -13.67
N THR A 475 -9.25 -4.44 -13.97
CA THR A 475 -8.89 -5.49 -14.94
C THR A 475 -8.79 -4.92 -16.33
N LYS A 476 -9.73 -4.05 -16.73
CA LYS A 476 -9.71 -3.33 -18.00
C LYS A 476 -8.48 -2.42 -18.09
N GLN A 477 -8.20 -1.64 -17.07
CA GLN A 477 -7.03 -0.78 -17.01
C GLN A 477 -5.72 -1.59 -17.01
N HIS A 478 -5.73 -2.75 -16.37
CA HIS A 478 -4.59 -3.67 -16.39
C HIS A 478 -4.40 -4.31 -17.76
N ALA A 479 -5.49 -4.69 -18.42
CA ALA A 479 -5.46 -5.18 -19.80
C ALA A 479 -4.93 -4.12 -20.77
N GLU A 480 -5.44 -2.89 -20.70
CA GLU A 480 -4.97 -1.76 -21.52
C GLU A 480 -3.47 -1.43 -21.25
N ASN A 481 -3.02 -1.55 -20.00
CA ASN A 481 -1.61 -1.39 -19.67
C ASN A 481 -0.74 -2.55 -20.18
N LEU A 482 -1.28 -3.75 -20.15
CA LEU A 482 -0.60 -4.92 -20.73
C LEU A 482 -0.54 -4.83 -22.26
N GLU A 483 -1.60 -4.39 -22.91
CA GLU A 483 -1.63 -4.13 -24.36
C GLU A 483 -0.56 -3.09 -24.75
N LYS A 484 -0.50 -1.95 -24.06
CA LYS A 484 0.53 -0.91 -24.29
C LYS A 484 1.94 -1.44 -24.04
N ARG A 485 2.12 -2.27 -23.03
CA ARG A 485 3.43 -2.90 -22.75
C ARG A 485 3.80 -3.93 -23.81
N LEU A 486 2.82 -4.65 -24.32
CA LEU A 486 3.00 -5.55 -25.45
C LEU A 486 3.42 -4.79 -26.71
N GLU A 487 2.69 -3.74 -27.07
CA GLU A 487 3.03 -2.87 -28.20
C GLU A 487 4.44 -2.27 -28.07
N ALA A 488 4.78 -1.77 -26.87
CA ALA A 488 6.11 -1.24 -26.61
C ALA A 488 7.22 -2.32 -26.68
N GLN A 489 6.92 -3.56 -26.26
CA GLN A 489 7.83 -4.69 -26.41
C GLN A 489 8.00 -5.12 -27.87
N GLU A 490 6.91 -5.14 -28.62
CA GLU A 490 6.98 -5.42 -30.06
C GLU A 490 7.81 -4.35 -30.79
N GLU A 491 7.60 -3.08 -30.47
CA GLU A 491 8.34 -1.98 -31.05
C GLU A 491 9.82 -1.99 -30.63
N GLN A 492 10.11 -2.27 -29.37
CA GLN A 492 11.48 -2.49 -28.88
C GLN A 492 12.15 -3.70 -29.58
N MET A 493 11.40 -4.76 -29.78
CA MET A 493 11.92 -5.93 -30.48
C MET A 493 12.17 -5.64 -31.97
N ARG A 494 11.25 -4.92 -32.64
CA ARG A 494 11.44 -4.47 -34.05
C ARG A 494 12.61 -3.51 -34.17
N LEU A 495 12.73 -2.57 -33.24
CA LEU A 495 13.88 -1.65 -33.19
C LEU A 495 15.18 -2.42 -32.96
N HIS A 496 15.16 -3.37 -32.04
CA HIS A 496 16.30 -4.21 -31.74
C HIS A 496 16.69 -5.14 -32.90
N GLU A 497 15.70 -5.70 -33.57
CA GLU A 497 15.91 -6.48 -34.80
C GLU A 497 16.47 -5.61 -35.93
N THR A 498 15.98 -4.37 -36.05
CA THR A 498 16.46 -3.41 -37.06
C THR A 498 17.90 -2.96 -36.77
N LEU A 499 18.18 -2.66 -35.49
CA LEU A 499 19.55 -2.32 -35.04
C LEU A 499 20.50 -3.50 -35.19
N THR A 500 20.04 -4.72 -34.94
CA THR A 500 20.85 -5.94 -35.14
C THR A 500 21.10 -6.18 -36.63
N LYS A 501 20.12 -5.99 -37.51
CA LYS A 501 20.28 -6.05 -38.97
C LYS A 501 21.21 -4.97 -39.48
N GLN A 502 21.06 -3.71 -38.97
CA GLN A 502 21.96 -2.62 -39.33
C GLN A 502 23.40 -2.85 -38.85
N HIS A 503 23.54 -3.40 -37.65
CA HIS A 503 24.87 -3.75 -37.10
C HIS A 503 25.53 -4.91 -37.86
N VAL A 504 24.74 -5.88 -38.27
CA VAL A 504 25.18 -6.98 -39.10
C VAL A 504 25.56 -6.50 -40.50
N GLN A 505 24.75 -5.60 -41.13
CA GLN A 505 25.05 -5.01 -42.40
C GLN A 505 26.32 -4.19 -42.40
N ASN A 506 26.59 -3.44 -41.31
CA ASN A 506 27.85 -2.70 -41.13
C ASN A 506 29.07 -3.61 -40.83
N LEU A 507 28.84 -4.84 -40.54
CA LEU A 507 29.86 -5.86 -40.25
C LEU A 507 29.94 -6.94 -41.35
N GLU A 508 29.11 -6.80 -42.39
CA GLU A 508 29.02 -7.79 -43.49
C GLU A 508 30.36 -8.11 -44.15
N ASP A 509 31.31 -7.20 -44.15
CA ASP A 509 32.67 -7.47 -44.66
C ASP A 509 33.48 -8.39 -43.72
N ARG A 510 32.94 -8.83 -42.60
CA ARG A 510 33.78 -9.46 -41.57
C ARG A 510 33.44 -10.84 -41.08
N ALA A 511 32.35 -11.46 -41.35
CA ALA A 511 32.26 -12.83 -40.85
C ALA A 511 30.97 -13.61 -41.09
N HIS A 512 31.12 -14.69 -41.74
CA HIS A 512 30.18 -15.85 -41.77
C HIS A 512 29.66 -16.30 -40.41
N GLN A 513 30.38 -16.00 -39.33
CA GLN A 513 29.95 -16.33 -37.95
C GLN A 513 28.81 -15.45 -37.41
N LEU A 514 28.59 -14.25 -37.93
CA LEU A 514 27.52 -13.37 -37.52
C LEU A 514 26.18 -13.68 -38.19
N GLU A 515 26.18 -14.35 -39.32
CA GLU A 515 24.95 -14.81 -39.97
C GLU A 515 24.21 -15.85 -39.13
N LEU A 516 24.96 -16.75 -38.49
CA LEU A 516 24.32 -17.76 -37.59
C LEU A 516 23.66 -17.12 -36.38
N GLN A 517 24.25 -16.04 -35.88
CA GLN A 517 23.67 -15.29 -34.75
C GLN A 517 22.47 -14.43 -35.16
N ARG A 518 22.50 -13.83 -36.37
CA ARG A 518 21.35 -13.12 -36.93
C ARG A 518 20.15 -14.07 -37.06
N ASP A 519 20.40 -15.28 -37.58
CA ASP A 519 19.36 -16.24 -37.80
C ASP A 519 18.79 -16.79 -36.48
N LEU A 520 19.64 -16.91 -35.45
CA LEU A 520 19.20 -17.27 -34.10
C LEU A 520 18.36 -16.15 -33.44
N LEU A 521 18.72 -14.90 -33.67
CA LEU A 521 17.96 -13.73 -33.21
C LEU A 521 16.62 -13.61 -33.91
N LYS A 522 16.54 -13.89 -35.20
CA LYS A 522 15.28 -13.97 -35.93
C LYS A 522 14.35 -15.08 -35.38
N GLN A 523 14.93 -16.24 -35.07
CA GLN A 523 14.18 -17.36 -34.52
C GLN A 523 13.64 -17.04 -33.11
N HIS A 524 14.41 -16.29 -32.33
CA HIS A 524 13.95 -15.79 -31.04
C HIS A 524 12.89 -14.70 -31.17
N ALA A 525 13.01 -13.82 -32.16
CA ALA A 525 12.02 -12.79 -32.45
C ALA A 525 10.68 -13.40 -32.87
N GLN A 526 10.72 -14.38 -33.79
CA GLN A 526 9.53 -15.12 -34.20
C GLN A 526 8.88 -15.89 -33.04
N ASN A 527 9.68 -16.55 -32.20
CA ASN A 527 9.16 -17.21 -30.99
C ASN A 527 8.55 -16.24 -29.99
N LEU A 528 9.02 -14.99 -29.98
CA LEU A 528 8.45 -13.94 -29.15
C LEU A 528 7.21 -13.33 -29.76
N GLU A 529 7.16 -13.13 -31.07
CA GLU A 529 5.97 -12.71 -31.80
C GLU A 529 4.84 -13.72 -31.64
N GLU A 530 5.13 -15.03 -31.78
CA GLU A 530 4.14 -16.09 -31.52
C GLU A 530 3.64 -16.06 -30.07
N LYS A 531 4.51 -15.75 -29.12
CA LYS A 531 4.13 -15.63 -27.71
C LYS A 531 3.35 -14.35 -27.42
N VAL A 532 3.72 -13.25 -28.07
CA VAL A 532 2.99 -11.99 -28.02
C VAL A 532 1.59 -12.17 -28.60
N ASP A 533 1.47 -12.77 -29.76
CA ASP A 533 0.19 -13.13 -30.36
C ASP A 533 -0.63 -14.10 -29.51
N HIS A 534 0.02 -15.02 -28.83
CA HIS A 534 -0.63 -15.93 -27.89
C HIS A 534 -1.20 -15.17 -26.68
N LEU A 535 -0.41 -14.25 -26.11
CA LEU A 535 -0.82 -13.41 -24.98
C LEU A 535 -1.96 -12.47 -25.36
N ASP A 536 -1.90 -11.84 -26.52
CA ASP A 536 -2.98 -10.97 -27.01
C ASP A 536 -4.30 -11.74 -27.21
N ARG A 537 -4.20 -12.94 -27.78
CA ARG A 537 -5.37 -13.83 -27.91
C ARG A 537 -5.93 -14.26 -26.56
N GLN A 538 -5.07 -14.59 -25.61
CA GLN A 538 -5.52 -14.93 -24.26
C GLN A 538 -6.15 -13.73 -23.54
N MET A 539 -5.58 -12.54 -23.67
CA MET A 539 -6.15 -11.33 -23.09
C MET A 539 -7.53 -10.98 -23.68
N LYS A 540 -7.66 -11.08 -24.99
CA LYS A 540 -8.95 -10.87 -25.68
C LYS A 540 -10.01 -11.89 -25.25
N LEU A 541 -9.60 -13.14 -25.06
CA LEU A 541 -10.49 -14.19 -24.57
C LEU A 541 -10.91 -13.94 -23.11
N GLN A 542 -9.95 -13.57 -22.31
CA GLN A 542 -10.15 -13.29 -20.89
C GLN A 542 -11.06 -12.07 -20.69
N LYS A 543 -10.85 -11.01 -21.48
CA LYS A 543 -11.74 -9.84 -21.49
C LYS A 543 -13.17 -10.22 -21.84
N LYS A 544 -13.36 -11.01 -22.90
CA LYS A 544 -14.70 -11.52 -23.28
C LYS A 544 -15.34 -12.37 -22.18
N LEU A 545 -14.54 -13.20 -21.49
CA LEU A 545 -15.02 -14.02 -20.39
C LEU A 545 -15.42 -13.15 -19.19
N THR A 546 -14.61 -12.13 -18.91
CA THR A 546 -14.88 -11.17 -17.83
C THR A 546 -16.15 -10.36 -18.10
N ASP A 547 -16.28 -9.81 -19.31
CA ASP A 547 -17.47 -9.04 -19.71
C ASP A 547 -18.75 -9.90 -19.66
N LYS A 548 -18.66 -11.14 -20.14
CA LYS A 548 -19.78 -12.09 -20.09
C LYS A 548 -20.12 -12.46 -18.63
N HIS A 549 -19.12 -12.54 -17.79
CA HIS A 549 -19.29 -12.86 -16.38
C HIS A 549 -19.95 -11.69 -15.64
N ILE A 550 -19.52 -10.46 -15.91
CA ILE A 550 -20.15 -9.24 -15.39
C ILE A 550 -21.59 -9.13 -15.84
N GLN A 551 -21.87 -9.31 -17.14
CA GLN A 551 -23.24 -9.32 -17.65
C GLN A 551 -24.12 -10.37 -16.98
N ASN A 552 -23.56 -11.55 -16.68
CA ASN A 552 -24.29 -12.60 -15.99
C ASN A 552 -24.60 -12.23 -14.53
N LEU A 553 -23.63 -11.58 -13.86
CA LEU A 553 -23.83 -11.06 -12.50
C LEU A 553 -24.83 -9.90 -12.47
N GLU A 554 -24.75 -8.97 -13.41
CA GLU A 554 -25.71 -7.88 -13.56
C GLU A 554 -27.12 -8.40 -13.82
N ALA A 555 -27.24 -9.44 -14.68
CA ALA A 555 -28.50 -10.11 -14.93
C ALA A 555 -29.04 -10.84 -13.69
N GLN A 556 -28.15 -11.46 -12.90
CA GLN A 556 -28.53 -12.10 -11.64
C GLN A 556 -28.97 -11.06 -10.57
N ILE A 557 -28.23 -9.96 -10.46
CA ILE A 557 -28.62 -8.84 -9.60
C ILE A 557 -29.97 -8.29 -10.02
N ALA A 558 -30.17 -8.01 -11.31
CA ALA A 558 -31.44 -7.52 -11.83
C ALA A 558 -32.60 -8.53 -11.69
N ALA A 559 -32.31 -9.82 -11.73
CA ALA A 559 -33.27 -10.87 -11.45
C ALA A 559 -33.65 -10.93 -9.96
N MET A 560 -32.63 -10.81 -9.09
CA MET A 560 -32.82 -10.75 -7.65
C MET A 560 -33.61 -9.51 -7.23
N GLU A 561 -33.30 -8.35 -7.82
CA GLU A 561 -34.06 -7.12 -7.60
C GLU A 561 -35.52 -7.23 -8.05
N ARG A 562 -35.77 -7.92 -9.18
CA ARG A 562 -37.15 -8.19 -9.66
C ARG A 562 -37.88 -9.16 -8.74
N ILE A 563 -37.21 -10.21 -8.27
CA ILE A 563 -37.78 -11.16 -7.32
C ILE A 563 -38.09 -10.46 -6.01
N ALA A 564 -37.15 -9.63 -5.50
CA ALA A 564 -37.35 -8.85 -4.28
C ALA A 564 -38.48 -7.82 -4.38
N ARG A 565 -38.77 -7.33 -5.59
CA ARG A 565 -39.93 -6.45 -5.86
C ARG A 565 -41.24 -7.23 -6.00
N ALA A 566 -41.19 -8.45 -6.54
CA ALA A 566 -42.35 -9.29 -6.82
C ALA A 566 -42.84 -10.11 -5.59
N GLU A 567 -41.92 -10.47 -4.73
CA GLU A 567 -42.17 -11.40 -3.65
C GLU A 567 -42.08 -10.71 -2.29
N ARG A 568 -43.01 -9.83 -2.01
CA ARG A 568 -43.08 -9.16 -0.68
C ARG A 568 -43.32 -10.13 0.49
N ASP A 569 -43.71 -11.36 0.24
CA ASP A 569 -44.08 -12.32 1.29
C ASP A 569 -43.27 -13.65 1.33
N GLU A 570 -42.44 -13.99 0.33
CA GLU A 570 -41.68 -15.27 0.28
C GLU A 570 -40.17 -15.14 0.18
N ALA A 571 -39.61 -13.95 0.15
CA ALA A 571 -38.24 -13.69 -0.36
C ALA A 571 -37.10 -14.07 0.58
N ALA A 572 -37.30 -14.26 1.84
CA ALA A 572 -36.20 -14.47 2.80
C ALA A 572 -35.44 -15.81 2.63
N GLN A 573 -36.10 -16.84 2.08
CA GLN A 573 -35.45 -18.14 1.89
C GLN A 573 -34.73 -18.29 0.55
N ARG A 574 -35.12 -17.55 -0.48
CA ARG A 574 -34.51 -17.65 -1.81
C ARG A 574 -33.33 -16.69 -2.00
N ALA A 575 -33.28 -15.58 -1.27
CA ALA A 575 -32.17 -14.62 -1.33
C ALA A 575 -30.83 -15.27 -1.00
N ALA A 576 -30.79 -16.14 0.01
CA ALA A 576 -29.56 -16.81 0.43
C ALA A 576 -28.91 -17.70 -0.65
N ALA A 577 -29.72 -18.30 -1.54
CA ALA A 577 -29.21 -19.15 -2.62
C ALA A 577 -28.61 -18.33 -3.78
N ALA A 578 -29.15 -17.15 -4.02
CA ALA A 578 -28.63 -16.27 -5.07
C ALA A 578 -27.30 -15.58 -4.63
N ASP A 579 -27.15 -15.33 -3.34
CA ASP A 579 -25.91 -14.77 -2.76
C ASP A 579 -24.74 -15.74 -2.88
N ALA A 580 -24.97 -17.04 -2.75
CA ALA A 580 -23.95 -18.07 -2.92
C ALA A 580 -23.39 -18.10 -4.37
N ALA A 581 -24.25 -17.96 -5.37
CA ALA A 581 -23.84 -17.94 -6.77
C ALA A 581 -23.03 -16.69 -7.14
N ALA A 582 -23.38 -15.55 -6.57
CA ALA A 582 -22.63 -14.31 -6.75
C ALA A 582 -21.23 -14.36 -6.08
N ALA A 583 -21.16 -15.04 -4.92
CA ALA A 583 -19.89 -15.26 -4.23
C ALA A 583 -18.95 -16.18 -5.03
N GLU A 584 -19.50 -17.25 -5.65
CA GLU A 584 -18.74 -18.16 -6.49
C GLU A 584 -18.21 -17.48 -7.75
N ALA A 585 -19.04 -16.65 -8.37
CA ALA A 585 -18.64 -15.88 -9.53
C ALA A 585 -17.60 -14.79 -9.22
N SER A 586 -17.67 -14.20 -8.04
CA SER A 586 -16.64 -13.26 -7.54
C SER A 586 -15.30 -13.96 -7.31
N ALA A 587 -15.34 -15.19 -6.76
CA ALA A 587 -14.13 -16.00 -6.56
C ALA A 587 -13.49 -16.41 -7.89
N GLU A 588 -14.30 -16.68 -8.90
CA GLU A 588 -13.82 -16.99 -10.25
C GLU A 588 -13.18 -15.77 -10.92
N HIS A 589 -13.79 -14.59 -10.76
CA HIS A 589 -13.21 -13.33 -11.25
C HIS A 589 -11.85 -13.05 -10.61
N ALA A 590 -11.73 -13.22 -9.28
CA ALA A 590 -10.46 -13.07 -8.60
C ALA A 590 -9.38 -14.05 -9.11
N ARG A 591 -9.77 -15.29 -9.44
CA ARG A 591 -8.85 -16.27 -10.04
C ARG A 591 -8.36 -15.84 -11.42
N LEU A 592 -9.24 -15.25 -12.23
CA LEU A 592 -8.87 -14.72 -13.55
C LEU A 592 -7.87 -13.56 -13.45
N VAL A 593 -8.10 -12.64 -12.52
CA VAL A 593 -7.16 -11.53 -12.25
C VAL A 593 -5.81 -12.06 -11.77
N ALA A 594 -5.80 -13.03 -10.85
CA ALA A 594 -4.56 -13.65 -10.38
C ALA A 594 -3.76 -14.28 -11.53
N ARG A 595 -4.44 -14.96 -12.44
CA ARG A 595 -3.81 -15.60 -13.60
C ARG A 595 -3.22 -14.60 -14.60
N MET A 596 -3.85 -13.42 -14.75
CA MET A 596 -3.27 -12.32 -15.54
C MET A 596 -2.00 -11.78 -14.94
N LEU A 597 -1.96 -11.61 -13.62
CA LEU A 597 -0.77 -11.15 -12.91
C LEU A 597 0.40 -12.14 -13.01
N GLU A 598 0.11 -13.45 -12.97
CA GLU A 598 1.13 -14.49 -13.18
C GLU A 598 1.71 -14.42 -14.60
N MET A 599 0.86 -14.22 -15.60
CA MET A 599 1.29 -14.10 -17.01
C MET A 599 2.19 -12.87 -17.22
N ASP A 600 1.86 -11.75 -16.58
CA ASP A 600 2.69 -10.53 -16.62
C ASP A 600 4.07 -10.75 -15.97
N ALA A 601 4.10 -11.45 -14.83
CA ALA A 601 5.35 -11.81 -14.17
C ALA A 601 6.24 -12.73 -15.04
N GLU A 602 5.62 -13.69 -15.74
CA GLU A 602 6.35 -14.55 -16.69
C GLU A 602 6.91 -13.76 -17.87
N LEU A 603 6.16 -12.79 -18.36
CA LEU A 603 6.58 -11.93 -19.46
C LEU A 603 7.82 -11.12 -19.07
N ASN A 604 7.78 -10.49 -17.91
CA ASN A 604 8.89 -9.71 -17.35
C ASN A 604 10.15 -10.56 -17.12
N ALA A 605 9.97 -11.78 -16.62
CA ALA A 605 11.09 -12.70 -16.41
C ALA A 605 11.77 -13.12 -17.73
N ARG A 606 10.99 -13.25 -18.81
CA ARG A 606 11.51 -13.58 -20.15
C ARG A 606 12.22 -12.40 -20.81
N GLU A 607 11.69 -11.19 -20.62
CA GLU A 607 12.37 -9.97 -21.07
C GLU A 607 13.73 -9.79 -20.41
N ALA A 608 13.80 -9.99 -19.09
CA ALA A 608 15.05 -9.92 -18.34
C ALA A 608 16.08 -10.95 -18.84
N ARG A 609 15.64 -12.18 -19.12
CA ARG A 609 16.52 -13.23 -19.70
C ARG A 609 17.02 -12.85 -21.09
N LEU A 610 16.18 -12.22 -21.91
CA LEU A 610 16.56 -11.78 -23.24
C LEU A 610 17.61 -10.67 -23.17
N LYS A 611 17.41 -9.67 -22.30
CA LYS A 611 18.39 -8.60 -22.06
C LYS A 611 19.75 -9.15 -21.58
N SER A 612 19.72 -10.12 -20.68
CA SER A 612 20.93 -10.79 -20.18
C SER A 612 21.70 -11.52 -21.29
N ILE A 613 20.99 -12.25 -22.15
CA ILE A 613 21.60 -12.99 -23.27
C ILE A 613 22.21 -12.03 -24.28
N ILE A 614 21.51 -10.94 -24.59
CA ILE A 614 21.99 -9.92 -25.54
C ILE A 614 23.22 -9.20 -24.99
N GLN A 615 23.17 -8.77 -23.74
CA GLN A 615 24.29 -8.09 -23.09
C GLN A 615 25.53 -8.98 -22.96
N SER A 616 25.34 -10.26 -22.58
CA SER A 616 26.47 -11.18 -22.42
C SER A 616 27.19 -11.50 -23.76
N ARG A 617 26.41 -11.55 -24.84
CA ARG A 617 26.98 -11.85 -26.19
C ARG A 617 27.54 -10.62 -26.86
N SER A 618 26.89 -9.45 -26.74
CA SER A 618 27.44 -8.18 -27.23
C SER A 618 28.76 -7.84 -26.54
N TYR A 619 28.86 -8.12 -25.24
CA TYR A 619 30.06 -7.89 -24.48
C TYR A 619 31.22 -8.82 -24.92
N LYS A 620 30.92 -10.10 -25.15
CA LYS A 620 31.92 -11.08 -25.62
C LYS A 620 32.37 -10.84 -27.08
N LEU A 621 31.47 -10.26 -27.90
CA LEU A 621 31.79 -9.93 -29.29
C LEU A 621 32.51 -8.60 -29.45
N SER A 622 32.31 -7.66 -28.51
CA SER A 622 33.04 -6.38 -28.54
C SER A 622 34.44 -6.48 -27.94
N ALA A 623 34.77 -7.56 -27.23
CA ALA A 623 36.13 -7.77 -26.70
C ALA A 623 37.20 -7.85 -27.80
N PRO A 624 37.01 -8.63 -28.87
CA PRO A 624 37.97 -8.65 -29.98
C PRO A 624 38.06 -7.31 -30.73
N LEU A 625 36.93 -6.55 -30.80
CA LEU A 625 36.93 -5.25 -31.47
C LEU A 625 37.68 -4.17 -30.66
N ARG A 626 37.60 -4.22 -29.32
CA ARG A 626 38.39 -3.33 -28.46
C ARG A 626 39.89 -3.61 -28.55
N ASP A 627 40.25 -4.86 -28.70
CA ASP A 627 41.66 -5.24 -28.88
C ASP A 627 42.17 -4.86 -30.27
N ILE A 628 41.31 -4.89 -31.29
CA ILE A 628 41.61 -4.42 -32.64
C ILE A 628 41.69 -2.89 -32.70
N GLU A 629 40.80 -2.16 -32.03
CA GLU A 629 40.87 -0.70 -31.92
C GLU A 629 42.12 -0.23 -31.16
N ARG A 630 42.54 -0.94 -30.11
CA ARG A 630 43.80 -0.69 -29.43
C ARG A 630 45.01 -0.93 -30.34
N PHE A 631 44.92 -1.97 -31.17
CA PHE A 631 46.01 -2.32 -32.08
C PHE A 631 46.13 -1.37 -33.28
N LEU A 632 45.00 -0.81 -33.75
CA LEU A 632 44.93 0.10 -34.89
C LEU A 632 45.02 1.58 -34.53
N GLY A 633 45.12 1.95 -33.26
CA GLY A 633 45.37 3.33 -32.82
C GLY A 633 44.26 4.33 -33.15
N ARG A 634 43.04 3.89 -33.40
CA ARG A 634 41.92 4.79 -33.71
C ARG A 634 41.20 5.29 -32.44
N LYS A 635 41.25 6.58 -32.24
CA LYS A 635 40.42 7.27 -31.24
C LYS A 635 38.95 7.06 -31.58
N GLY A 636 38.16 6.67 -30.60
CA GLY A 636 36.69 6.50 -30.72
C GLY A 636 35.98 7.78 -31.16
N PRO A 637 34.85 7.64 -31.79
CA PRO A 637 34.08 8.78 -32.22
C PRO A 637 33.54 9.59 -31.03
N LYS A 638 33.58 10.90 -31.16
CA LYS A 638 32.97 11.84 -30.23
C LYS A 638 31.47 11.56 -30.09
N GLU A 639 30.99 11.64 -28.88
CA GLU A 639 29.58 11.58 -28.53
C GLU A 639 28.72 12.42 -29.47
N ALA A 640 27.70 11.81 -30.02
CA ALA A 640 26.60 12.52 -30.68
C ALA A 640 25.66 13.14 -29.63
N PRO A 641 25.17 14.35 -29.87
CA PRO A 641 24.27 15.01 -28.93
C PRO A 641 22.97 14.26 -28.82
N GLY A 642 22.48 14.10 -27.57
CA GLY A 642 21.21 13.45 -27.23
C GLY A 642 20.00 14.14 -27.88
N PRO A 643 18.94 13.42 -28.12
CA PRO A 643 17.72 13.97 -28.67
C PRO A 643 17.05 14.95 -27.70
N PRO A 644 16.35 15.95 -28.21
CA PRO A 644 15.71 16.96 -27.39
C PRO A 644 14.59 16.35 -26.53
N SER A 645 14.52 16.83 -25.30
CA SER A 645 13.46 16.52 -24.36
C SER A 645 12.10 16.98 -24.89
N THR A 646 11.23 16.06 -25.29
CA THR A 646 9.81 16.36 -25.42
C THR A 646 9.14 16.11 -24.08
N SER A 647 8.80 17.19 -23.43
CA SER A 647 7.88 17.21 -22.29
C SER A 647 6.48 16.86 -22.78
N ALA A 648 5.96 15.74 -22.39
CA ALA A 648 4.55 15.47 -22.06
C ALA A 648 4.43 14.00 -21.71
N ALA A 649 4.49 13.69 -20.43
CA ALA A 649 4.07 12.40 -19.94
C ALA A 649 2.55 12.35 -19.93
N PRO A 650 1.93 11.28 -20.44
CA PRO A 650 0.53 11.01 -20.15
C PRO A 650 0.40 10.67 -18.65
N PRO A 651 -0.73 10.97 -18.01
CA PRO A 651 -0.94 10.67 -16.61
C PRO A 651 -0.82 9.15 -16.39
N GLY A 652 0.13 8.77 -15.58
CA GLY A 652 0.35 7.39 -15.18
C GLY A 652 -0.84 6.85 -14.38
N PRO A 653 -1.03 5.53 -14.41
CA PRO A 653 -2.05 4.90 -13.57
C PRO A 653 -1.73 5.15 -12.11
N THR A 654 -2.75 5.48 -11.37
CA THR A 654 -2.75 5.78 -9.94
C THR A 654 -2.09 4.64 -9.15
N PRO A 655 -1.13 4.92 -8.28
CA PRO A 655 -0.52 3.89 -7.46
C PRO A 655 -1.51 3.40 -6.41
N VAL A 656 -1.62 2.11 -6.30
CA VAL A 656 -2.20 1.46 -5.12
C VAL A 656 -1.27 1.78 -3.96
N VAL A 657 -1.77 2.57 -3.03
CA VAL A 657 -1.09 2.78 -1.74
C VAL A 657 -1.18 1.46 -0.97
N SER A 658 -0.06 0.83 -0.79
CA SER A 658 0.06 -0.38 0.05
C SER A 658 0.10 0.00 1.51
#